data_af536e993d526ffa8f92e08ee494803a
#
_entry.id   af536e993d526ffa8f92e08ee494803a
#
_cell.length_a   1.000
_cell.length_b   1.000
_cell.length_c   1.000
_cell.angle_alpha   90.00
_cell.angle_beta   90.00
_cell.angle_gamma   90.00
#
_symmetry.space_group_name_H-M   'P 1'
#
loop_
_entity.id
_entity.type
_entity.pdbx_description
1 polymer ?
#
loop_
_entity_poly.entity_id
_entity_poly.type
_entity_poly.pdbx_seq_one_letter_code
_entity_poly.pdbx_strand_id
1 'polypeptide(L)'
;MNAHTLWNRSTLLAALAAASVIPPAVAQTAPAAEEAKASESVKLEKFVVTGSSIKRAADEGALPVQVFTRLDLAQEGIASAEQMIMNLNINGNGLDNLASNADVVAGAQRGNNGASSANLRGQGANATLILLNGRRIASHGLNGGVVDLNSIPFAAIERVEILKDGASAIYGTDAVGGVINFITRTDFQGLIANASSDITEDGGGNIFRYSLVGGWGDLNADKWNIMASFAYADHKMLRGDQRDFVNTFQPERGISPDTRGTPIATLFALNGQHTALSSGPATVAGRGQGPFDPANPAIRVNGINILDLPTNTAGYAGFDGMGPYEEILWGATSAAGNGKYGSAWDTGRAAVLQQPVKNMNFVGRGSYKFGDHIASFEAVIGRSDSTKSFSPNQWSTAASLASGAQPNTTTLNGTSVPNPLFLMTYPSTGADYNRVFNALVAYFPDLEVNRGQPLAFRWRALPGGNRELRTISDTRRFLASLEGPLPLPGKFFSEWEYRAGVYQAQSESKTKLLNGYYYTVPFVNLIRTGVLSPFSYTQTQAAIDGLAAASATGVELYGGTFTTTQADFTASGPVWELPGGLIQGAIGFDFRREEYEFKGDPRPNVSTVDSLIFNAPFDNGLATAGTLERDIKAVFAELQIPLWKNLDLNLAGRRDQYTGFGSTTNPKVTLRFNPHEKVLFRASYSTGFRVPTFKQQFDPTFTSIIAGADLIDPVTGVAIPPNTAQTLNGGKPDLKPEEADMKSFGVVFTPIKNITLGVDWWSIEREGTIQVLGTSVILQNYQLFPDRILRNNTNQIIGIDVRPLNAGQTSTKGLEYTARGDFDLLGGRLTADVNVSQLLEKKSKLIASAAWGASEIGRFTRASDIGLKWKYTAGVSYRYGKFTGRVSQLFRSGYMDYVPPGIANGAFLARATAYNPKVDEYITYNASLTYRYNRDLTIIAGIKNLFNEDPPFSIAYDTNTGAGSSWEPRIADPRGRSFTLAVEYKIF
;
A
#
# COMPACT_ATOMS: atom_id res chain seq x y z
N MET A 1 23.22 23.27 -13.34
CA MET A 1 23.62 21.99 -13.98
C MET A 1 25.14 21.87 -13.89
N ASN A 2 25.60 21.19 -12.88
CA ASN A 2 27.08 21.12 -12.63
C ASN A 2 27.58 19.75 -13.11
N ALA A 3 28.47 19.80 -14.08
CA ALA A 3 29.12 18.63 -14.72
C ALA A 3 30.05 17.83 -13.77
N HIS A 4 30.12 18.17 -12.49
CA HIS A 4 30.96 17.50 -11.49
C HIS A 4 30.31 16.24 -10.84
N THR A 5 29.02 16.01 -11.01
CA THR A 5 28.32 14.91 -10.34
C THR A 5 28.37 13.58 -11.10
N LEU A 6 28.65 13.58 -12.38
CA LEU A 6 28.66 12.37 -13.21
C LEU A 6 29.99 11.59 -13.18
N TRP A 7 31.11 12.24 -12.76
CA TRP A 7 32.42 11.57 -12.77
C TRP A 7 32.72 10.76 -11.51
N ASN A 8 32.07 11.05 -10.38
CA ASN A 8 32.31 10.32 -9.12
C ASN A 8 31.58 8.96 -8.99
N ARG A 9 30.58 8.72 -9.82
CA ARG A 9 29.75 7.50 -9.68
C ARG A 9 30.30 6.28 -10.44
N SER A 10 31.05 6.49 -11.51
CA SER A 10 31.67 5.41 -12.30
C SER A 10 33.02 4.93 -11.75
N THR A 11 33.70 5.75 -10.95
CA THR A 11 35.02 5.43 -10.39
C THR A 11 34.98 4.55 -9.14
N LEU A 12 33.83 4.43 -8.47
CA LEU A 12 33.72 3.62 -7.25
C LEU A 12 33.70 2.10 -7.53
N LEU A 13 33.15 1.66 -8.67
CA LEU A 13 33.23 0.25 -9.10
C LEU A 13 34.67 -0.14 -9.48
N ALA A 14 35.48 0.78 -10.00
CA ALA A 14 36.88 0.57 -10.29
C ALA A 14 37.76 0.68 -9.03
N ALA A 15 37.38 1.50 -8.03
CA ALA A 15 38.14 1.67 -6.79
C ALA A 15 37.97 0.47 -5.83
N LEU A 16 36.80 -0.22 -5.85
CA LEU A 16 36.60 -1.47 -5.08
C LEU A 16 37.42 -2.63 -5.66
N ALA A 17 37.78 -2.60 -6.93
CA ALA A 17 38.71 -3.55 -7.53
C ALA A 17 40.20 -3.25 -7.22
N ALA A 18 40.51 -2.01 -6.81
CA ALA A 18 41.87 -1.58 -6.54
C ALA A 18 42.29 -1.63 -5.05
N ALA A 19 41.33 -1.76 -4.12
CA ALA A 19 41.58 -1.79 -2.67
C ALA A 19 42.07 -3.16 -2.15
N SER A 20 42.39 -4.13 -3.00
CA SER A 20 42.85 -5.48 -2.66
C SER A 20 44.35 -5.69 -2.61
N VAL A 21 45.14 -4.62 -2.44
CA VAL A 21 46.57 -4.79 -2.24
C VAL A 21 46.90 -4.65 -0.74
N ILE A 22 46.78 -5.77 -0.03
CA ILE A 22 47.36 -5.94 1.31
C ILE A 22 48.66 -6.75 1.16
N PRO A 23 49.78 -6.34 1.77
CA PRO A 23 51.05 -7.08 1.65
C PRO A 23 50.99 -8.45 2.37
N PRO A 24 51.77 -9.45 1.92
CA PRO A 24 51.69 -10.82 2.42
C PRO A 24 52.18 -10.92 3.86
N ALA A 25 51.34 -11.37 4.77
CA ALA A 25 51.77 -11.81 6.10
C ALA A 25 52.29 -13.28 6.00
N VAL A 26 53.36 -13.52 6.67
CA VAL A 26 54.13 -14.77 6.68
C VAL A 26 53.29 -15.98 7.11
N ALA A 27 53.33 -17.05 6.31
CA ALA A 27 52.66 -18.30 6.56
C ALA A 27 53.24 -19.04 7.80
N GLN A 28 52.38 -19.34 8.77
CA GLN A 28 52.62 -20.42 9.74
C GLN A 28 51.94 -21.69 9.22
N THR A 29 52.74 -22.75 9.17
CA THR A 29 52.33 -24.11 8.75
C THR A 29 51.20 -24.67 9.62
N ALA A 30 50.11 -25.09 9.01
CA ALA A 30 49.05 -25.84 9.66
C ALA A 30 49.34 -27.33 9.66
N PRO A 31 48.88 -28.12 10.65
CA PRO A 31 49.02 -29.57 10.66
C PRO A 31 48.14 -30.24 9.61
N ALA A 32 48.61 -31.40 9.13
CA ALA A 32 48.02 -32.17 8.05
C ALA A 32 46.54 -32.53 8.29
N ALA A 33 45.75 -32.42 7.24
CA ALA A 33 44.35 -32.83 7.22
C ALA A 33 44.24 -34.36 7.23
N GLU A 34 43.41 -34.89 8.12
CA GLU A 34 42.91 -36.27 8.04
C GLU A 34 42.05 -36.45 6.77
N GLU A 35 42.30 -37.53 6.06
CA GLU A 35 41.56 -37.94 4.85
C GLU A 35 40.06 -38.09 5.17
N ALA A 36 39.24 -37.32 4.50
CA ALA A 36 37.78 -37.44 4.57
C ALA A 36 37.34 -38.78 3.92
N LYS A 37 36.73 -39.63 4.73
CA LYS A 37 36.01 -40.82 4.24
C LYS A 37 34.98 -40.46 3.20
N ALA A 38 34.85 -41.30 2.18
CA ALA A 38 33.89 -41.14 1.08
C ALA A 38 32.49 -40.76 1.56
N SER A 39 31.93 -39.72 0.97
CA SER A 39 30.60 -39.19 1.24
C SER A 39 29.54 -40.26 1.07
N GLU A 40 28.88 -40.65 2.18
CA GLU A 40 27.53 -41.20 2.08
C GLU A 40 26.68 -40.21 1.30
N SER A 41 25.96 -40.70 0.28
CA SER A 41 25.02 -39.89 -0.49
C SER A 41 23.99 -39.32 0.47
N VAL A 42 24.08 -38.03 0.79
CA VAL A 42 23.07 -37.30 1.57
C VAL A 42 21.78 -37.44 0.78
N LYS A 43 20.84 -38.24 1.24
CA LYS A 43 19.47 -38.25 0.71
C LYS A 43 18.88 -36.88 1.05
N LEU A 44 18.79 -36.00 0.04
CA LEU A 44 18.08 -34.74 0.13
C LEU A 44 16.65 -35.05 0.56
N GLU A 45 16.23 -34.47 1.71
CA GLU A 45 14.84 -34.59 2.16
C GLU A 45 13.91 -34.00 1.10
N LYS A 46 12.89 -34.79 0.71
CA LYS A 46 11.87 -34.34 -0.23
C LYS A 46 10.91 -33.40 0.49
N PHE A 47 10.68 -32.22 -0.05
CA PHE A 47 9.71 -31.26 0.47
C PHE A 47 8.74 -30.75 -0.62
N VAL A 48 7.60 -30.23 -0.21
CA VAL A 48 6.64 -29.60 -1.11
C VAL A 48 7.14 -28.21 -1.48
N VAL A 49 7.41 -27.98 -2.76
CA VAL A 49 7.78 -26.66 -3.29
C VAL A 49 6.51 -25.90 -3.65
N THR A 50 6.48 -24.60 -3.39
CA THR A 50 5.31 -23.74 -3.73
C THR A 50 4.97 -23.85 -5.22
N GLY A 51 3.70 -24.13 -5.51
CA GLY A 51 3.19 -24.35 -6.88
C GLY A 51 3.02 -25.80 -7.30
N SER A 52 3.32 -26.76 -6.41
CA SER A 52 3.08 -28.19 -6.63
C SER A 52 2.56 -28.83 -5.34
N SER A 53 1.75 -29.86 -5.46
CA SER A 53 1.32 -30.74 -4.36
C SER A 53 2.18 -31.99 -4.23
N ILE A 54 3.14 -32.20 -5.13
CA ILE A 54 4.05 -33.33 -5.17
C ILE A 54 5.34 -32.97 -4.45
N LYS A 55 5.80 -33.82 -3.50
CA LYS A 55 7.09 -33.63 -2.81
C LYS A 55 8.27 -33.85 -3.75
N ARG A 56 9.24 -32.93 -3.75
CA ARG A 56 10.44 -32.99 -4.61
C ARG A 56 11.70 -32.78 -3.78
N ALA A 57 12.83 -33.30 -4.26
CA ALA A 57 14.14 -32.84 -3.83
C ALA A 57 14.35 -31.40 -4.35
N ALA A 58 15.14 -30.60 -3.63
CA ALA A 58 15.46 -29.23 -4.02
C ALA A 58 16.30 -29.22 -5.30
N ASP A 59 15.64 -29.25 -6.45
CA ASP A 59 16.26 -29.06 -7.77
C ASP A 59 15.48 -27.99 -8.53
N GLU A 60 16.07 -27.35 -9.54
CA GLU A 60 15.38 -26.35 -10.35
C GLU A 60 14.14 -26.98 -11.00
N GLY A 61 12.98 -26.60 -10.49
CA GLY A 61 11.69 -27.10 -10.95
C GLY A 61 11.29 -26.53 -12.32
N ALA A 62 10.21 -27.08 -12.91
CA ALA A 62 9.60 -26.54 -14.12
C ALA A 62 9.01 -25.13 -13.92
N LEU A 63 8.79 -24.69 -12.67
CA LEU A 63 8.21 -23.39 -12.33
C LEU A 63 9.28 -22.42 -11.82
N PRO A 64 9.17 -21.12 -12.15
CA PRO A 64 10.08 -20.07 -11.67
C PRO A 64 9.78 -19.73 -10.20
N VAL A 65 10.36 -20.46 -9.26
CA VAL A 65 10.28 -20.19 -7.83
C VAL A 65 11.54 -19.47 -7.37
N GLN A 66 11.37 -18.31 -6.72
CA GLN A 66 12.45 -17.58 -6.07
C GLN A 66 12.40 -17.85 -4.57
N VAL A 67 13.54 -18.25 -3.99
CA VAL A 67 13.63 -18.56 -2.56
C VAL A 67 14.53 -17.53 -1.88
N PHE A 68 14.06 -16.98 -0.77
CA PHE A 68 14.84 -16.10 0.11
C PHE A 68 15.04 -16.81 1.45
N THR A 69 16.28 -16.99 1.83
CA THR A 69 16.63 -17.48 3.18
C THR A 69 16.68 -16.33 4.18
N ARG A 70 16.62 -16.64 5.46
CA ARG A 70 16.82 -15.64 6.53
C ARG A 70 18.11 -14.85 6.38
N LEU A 71 19.19 -15.51 5.98
CA LEU A 71 20.48 -14.84 5.82
C LEU A 71 20.47 -13.85 4.67
N ASP A 72 19.86 -14.20 3.54
CA ASP A 72 19.73 -13.29 2.40
C ASP A 72 18.98 -12.03 2.81
N LEU A 73 17.85 -12.18 3.50
CA LEU A 73 17.03 -11.07 3.98
C LEU A 73 17.77 -10.19 5.01
N ALA A 74 18.48 -10.81 5.96
CA ALA A 74 19.22 -10.09 6.98
C ALA A 74 20.39 -9.27 6.40
N GLN A 75 21.08 -9.78 5.37
CA GLN A 75 22.16 -9.07 4.69
C GLN A 75 21.68 -7.83 3.93
N GLU A 76 20.44 -7.83 3.43
CA GLU A 76 19.78 -6.67 2.84
C GLU A 76 19.15 -5.74 3.89
N GLY A 77 19.29 -6.04 5.18
CA GLY A 77 18.65 -5.29 6.25
C GLY A 77 17.13 -5.41 6.26
N ILE A 78 16.60 -6.46 5.65
CA ILE A 78 15.17 -6.77 5.59
C ILE A 78 14.79 -7.56 6.84
N ALA A 79 13.87 -7.02 7.64
CA ALA A 79 13.46 -7.62 8.91
C ALA A 79 11.93 -7.68 9.09
N SER A 80 11.15 -7.45 8.02
CA SER A 80 9.70 -7.63 7.99
C SER A 80 9.22 -8.11 6.62
N ALA A 81 8.03 -8.72 6.57
CA ALA A 81 7.42 -9.15 5.33
C ALA A 81 7.12 -7.94 4.41
N GLU A 82 6.66 -6.83 4.97
CA GLU A 82 6.41 -5.59 4.23
C GLU A 82 7.69 -5.07 3.56
N GLN A 83 8.81 -4.94 4.31
CA GLN A 83 10.09 -4.53 3.73
C GLN A 83 10.57 -5.47 2.63
N MET A 84 10.39 -6.78 2.80
CA MET A 84 10.74 -7.76 1.78
C MET A 84 9.95 -7.49 0.48
N ILE A 85 8.63 -7.35 0.58
CA ILE A 85 7.77 -7.13 -0.58
C ILE A 85 8.10 -5.82 -1.30
N MET A 86 8.37 -4.75 -0.55
CA MET A 86 8.77 -3.46 -1.12
C MET A 86 10.08 -3.51 -1.91
N ASN A 87 10.98 -4.43 -1.58
CA ASN A 87 12.25 -4.63 -2.27
C ASN A 87 12.16 -5.62 -3.44
N LEU A 88 11.04 -6.31 -3.63
CA LEU A 88 10.86 -7.22 -4.76
C LEU A 88 10.65 -6.45 -6.08
N ASN A 89 11.48 -6.74 -7.08
CA ASN A 89 11.39 -6.08 -8.40
C ASN A 89 10.09 -6.42 -9.14
N ILE A 90 9.51 -7.59 -8.90
CA ILE A 90 8.24 -8.04 -9.48
C ILE A 90 7.01 -7.52 -8.73
N ASN A 91 7.17 -6.92 -7.54
CA ASN A 91 6.05 -6.30 -6.84
C ASN A 91 5.64 -5.02 -7.57
N GLY A 92 4.36 -4.75 -7.70
CA GLY A 92 3.83 -3.52 -8.29
C GLY A 92 4.11 -2.29 -7.42
N ASN A 93 3.82 -1.11 -7.96
CA ASN A 93 3.93 0.16 -7.28
C ASN A 93 2.52 0.73 -7.04
N GLY A 94 1.70 -0.02 -6.32
CA GLY A 94 0.35 0.34 -5.90
C GLY A 94 0.33 1.01 -4.53
N LEU A 95 -0.89 1.26 -4.02
CA LEU A 95 -1.12 1.85 -2.69
C LEU A 95 -1.01 0.82 -1.54
N ASP A 96 -0.19 -0.20 -1.72
CA ASP A 96 -0.15 -1.40 -0.88
C ASP A 96 0.90 -1.32 0.25
N ASN A 97 1.60 -0.20 0.41
CA ASN A 97 2.64 -0.01 1.40
C ASN A 97 2.26 1.01 2.50
N LEU A 98 3.00 1.03 3.59
CA LEU A 98 2.76 1.93 4.73
C LEU A 98 2.96 3.41 4.39
N ALA A 99 3.90 3.74 3.50
CA ALA A 99 4.16 5.11 3.09
C ALA A 99 3.04 5.67 2.19
N SER A 100 2.43 4.85 1.34
CA SER A 100 1.32 5.27 0.47
C SER A 100 0.03 5.59 1.22
N ASN A 101 -0.05 5.30 2.50
CA ASN A 101 -1.16 5.64 3.38
C ASN A 101 -1.16 7.11 3.85
N ALA A 102 -0.21 7.92 3.41
CA ALA A 102 -0.04 9.29 3.90
C ALA A 102 -1.20 10.23 3.52
N ASP A 103 -1.98 9.91 2.48
CA ASP A 103 -3.02 10.79 1.98
C ASP A 103 -4.42 10.50 2.54
N VAL A 104 -5.24 11.58 2.62
CA VAL A 104 -6.65 11.56 2.99
C VAL A 104 -7.48 11.43 1.72
N VAL A 105 -7.70 10.22 1.28
CA VAL A 105 -8.62 10.02 0.16
C VAL A 105 -9.99 9.62 0.68
N ALA A 106 -11.03 10.18 0.10
CA ALA A 106 -12.39 9.90 0.47
C ALA A 106 -12.82 8.45 0.17
N GLY A 107 -13.61 7.86 1.04
CA GLY A 107 -14.22 6.54 0.84
C GLY A 107 -13.23 5.38 0.92
N ALA A 108 -13.37 4.41 0.04
CA ALA A 108 -12.56 3.18 0.00
C ALA A 108 -11.04 3.39 -0.17
N GLN A 109 -10.61 4.61 -0.43
CA GLN A 109 -9.22 5.00 -0.62
C GLN A 109 -8.60 5.65 0.62
N ARG A 110 -9.16 5.49 1.81
CA ARG A 110 -8.60 6.05 3.07
C ARG A 110 -7.28 5.43 3.51
N GLY A 111 -6.51 4.94 2.56
CA GLY A 111 -5.33 4.11 2.80
C GLY A 111 -5.72 2.75 3.37
N ASN A 112 -4.72 1.92 3.64
CA ASN A 112 -4.95 0.55 4.11
C ASN A 112 -5.14 0.45 5.64
N ASN A 113 -5.43 1.54 6.34
CA ASN A 113 -5.56 1.58 7.81
C ASN A 113 -4.37 0.94 8.55
N GLY A 114 -3.15 1.17 8.06
CA GLY A 114 -1.92 0.60 8.59
C GLY A 114 -1.59 -0.81 8.12
N ALA A 115 -2.45 -1.44 7.31
CA ALA A 115 -2.13 -2.71 6.66
C ALA A 115 -1.19 -2.50 5.47
N SER A 116 -0.38 -3.51 5.16
CA SER A 116 0.41 -3.58 3.93
C SER A 116 0.15 -4.90 3.21
N SER A 117 0.22 -4.91 1.88
CA SER A 117 -0.06 -6.09 1.07
C SER A 117 0.93 -6.26 -0.07
N ALA A 118 0.92 -7.43 -0.72
CA ALA A 118 1.74 -7.71 -1.88
C ALA A 118 0.92 -7.59 -3.17
N ASN A 119 1.58 -7.15 -4.25
CA ASN A 119 0.97 -6.91 -5.55
C ASN A 119 1.91 -7.41 -6.66
N LEU A 120 2.02 -8.72 -6.81
CA LEU A 120 2.94 -9.30 -7.79
C LEU A 120 2.54 -8.92 -9.22
N ARG A 121 3.53 -8.50 -10.00
CA ARG A 121 3.39 -8.09 -11.40
C ARG A 121 2.36 -6.99 -11.65
N GLY A 122 2.02 -6.22 -10.60
CA GLY A 122 1.04 -5.12 -10.70
C GLY A 122 -0.40 -5.56 -11.03
N GLN A 123 -0.76 -6.82 -10.71
CA GLN A 123 -2.10 -7.37 -10.97
C GLN A 123 -3.16 -6.95 -9.96
N GLY A 124 -2.74 -6.24 -8.90
CA GLY A 124 -3.56 -5.87 -7.75
C GLY A 124 -3.32 -6.80 -6.56
N ALA A 125 -3.43 -6.27 -5.36
CA ALA A 125 -3.19 -7.03 -4.13
C ALA A 125 -4.18 -8.21 -3.97
N ASN A 126 -5.39 -8.08 -4.48
CA ASN A 126 -6.41 -9.14 -4.49
C ASN A 126 -6.10 -10.27 -5.50
N ALA A 127 -5.08 -10.12 -6.33
CA ALA A 127 -4.66 -11.13 -7.31
C ALA A 127 -3.30 -11.76 -6.96
N THR A 128 -2.81 -11.53 -5.75
CA THR A 128 -1.58 -12.10 -5.18
C THR A 128 -1.93 -12.96 -3.98
N LEU A 129 -1.66 -14.25 -4.05
CA LEU A 129 -1.97 -15.18 -2.96
C LEU A 129 -0.85 -15.20 -1.92
N ILE A 130 -1.21 -14.98 -0.66
CA ILE A 130 -0.31 -15.10 0.49
C ILE A 130 -0.63 -16.36 1.27
N LEU A 131 0.41 -17.16 1.54
CA LEU A 131 0.31 -18.41 2.29
C LEU A 131 1.27 -18.41 3.49
N LEU A 132 0.88 -19.12 4.53
CA LEU A 132 1.74 -19.52 5.65
C LEU A 132 1.74 -21.05 5.76
N ASN A 133 2.92 -21.66 5.57
CA ASN A 133 3.08 -23.11 5.53
C ASN A 133 2.16 -23.79 4.48
N GLY A 134 2.01 -23.13 3.31
CA GLY A 134 1.20 -23.64 2.20
C GLY A 134 -0.31 -23.52 2.38
N ARG A 135 -0.80 -22.83 3.42
CA ARG A 135 -2.22 -22.62 3.71
C ARG A 135 -2.57 -21.14 3.76
N ARG A 136 -3.80 -20.78 3.42
CA ARG A 136 -4.28 -19.40 3.44
C ARG A 136 -4.32 -18.85 4.86
N ILE A 137 -4.19 -17.53 4.98
CA ILE A 137 -4.43 -16.76 6.19
C ILE A 137 -5.64 -15.84 5.95
N ALA A 138 -6.22 -15.30 7.03
CA ALA A 138 -7.40 -14.45 6.93
C ALA A 138 -7.08 -13.15 6.20
N SER A 139 -8.00 -12.67 5.37
CA SER A 139 -7.96 -11.32 4.81
C SER A 139 -8.16 -10.28 5.91
N HIS A 140 -7.64 -9.07 5.71
CA HIS A 140 -7.75 -7.96 6.67
C HIS A 140 -9.22 -7.59 6.95
N GLY A 141 -9.59 -7.46 8.23
CA GLY A 141 -10.97 -7.31 8.67
C GLY A 141 -11.71 -6.10 8.09
N LEU A 142 -11.05 -4.97 7.85
CA LEU A 142 -11.69 -3.79 7.26
C LEU A 142 -11.80 -3.87 5.74
N ASN A 143 -10.91 -4.60 5.10
CA ASN A 143 -10.81 -4.65 3.64
C ASN A 143 -11.59 -5.85 3.06
N GLY A 144 -11.50 -7.01 3.72
CA GLY A 144 -12.16 -8.24 3.30
C GLY A 144 -11.64 -8.87 2.01
N GLY A 145 -10.52 -8.38 1.46
CA GLY A 145 -10.01 -8.84 0.17
C GLY A 145 -8.50 -9.03 0.07
N VAL A 146 -7.71 -8.49 1.00
CA VAL A 146 -6.24 -8.61 0.99
C VAL A 146 -5.71 -9.03 2.34
N VAL A 147 -4.59 -9.73 2.35
CA VAL A 147 -3.88 -10.14 3.57
C VAL A 147 -2.97 -9.00 4.04
N ASP A 148 -2.98 -8.73 5.35
CA ASP A 148 -2.05 -7.79 5.97
C ASP A 148 -0.71 -8.48 6.27
N LEU A 149 0.38 -8.03 5.60
CA LEU A 149 1.73 -8.54 5.79
C LEU A 149 2.28 -8.30 7.20
N ASN A 150 1.75 -7.34 7.94
CA ASN A 150 2.13 -7.10 9.34
C ASN A 150 1.71 -8.26 10.27
N SER A 151 0.75 -9.08 9.83
CA SER A 151 0.31 -10.27 10.55
C SER A 151 1.28 -11.46 10.42
N ILE A 152 2.25 -11.39 9.51
CA ILE A 152 3.21 -12.48 9.27
C ILE A 152 4.26 -12.52 10.38
N PRO A 153 4.42 -13.66 11.06
CA PRO A 153 5.38 -13.80 12.16
C PRO A 153 6.82 -13.96 11.63
N PHE A 154 7.39 -12.89 11.09
CA PHE A 154 8.62 -12.91 10.29
C PHE A 154 9.83 -13.50 11.04
N ALA A 155 9.91 -13.36 12.37
CA ALA A 155 10.97 -13.96 13.20
C ALA A 155 10.95 -15.49 13.21
N ALA A 156 9.77 -16.10 13.08
CA ALA A 156 9.61 -17.55 13.01
C ALA A 156 9.88 -18.13 11.60
N ILE A 157 10.01 -17.26 10.57
CA ILE A 157 10.18 -17.70 9.18
C ILE A 157 11.58 -18.30 8.99
N GLU A 158 11.63 -19.40 8.32
CA GLU A 158 12.86 -20.05 7.86
C GLU A 158 13.26 -19.58 6.47
N ARG A 159 12.29 -19.55 5.55
CA ARG A 159 12.44 -19.06 4.18
C ARG A 159 11.13 -18.54 3.61
N VAL A 160 11.23 -17.78 2.55
CA VAL A 160 10.08 -17.31 1.76
C VAL A 160 10.23 -17.82 0.33
N GLU A 161 9.19 -18.46 -0.18
CA GLU A 161 9.12 -18.95 -1.55
C GLU A 161 8.15 -18.10 -2.35
N ILE A 162 8.61 -17.55 -3.48
CA ILE A 162 7.80 -16.74 -4.38
C ILE A 162 7.66 -17.46 -5.69
N LEU A 163 6.47 -17.94 -5.97
CA LEU A 163 6.12 -18.53 -7.25
C LEU A 163 5.72 -17.41 -8.22
N LYS A 164 6.52 -17.26 -9.27
CA LYS A 164 6.33 -16.24 -10.31
C LYS A 164 5.57 -16.82 -11.51
N ASP A 165 4.46 -17.49 -11.23
CA ASP A 165 3.59 -18.11 -12.23
C ASP A 165 2.16 -18.24 -11.71
N GLY A 166 1.18 -18.38 -12.60
CA GLY A 166 -0.19 -18.65 -12.21
C GLY A 166 -0.34 -19.99 -11.48
N ALA A 167 -1.10 -20.01 -10.40
CA ALA A 167 -1.24 -21.18 -9.56
C ALA A 167 -2.68 -21.49 -9.13
N SER A 168 -3.68 -20.99 -9.85
CA SER A 168 -5.08 -21.27 -9.53
C SER A 168 -5.44 -22.75 -9.69
N ALA A 169 -4.72 -23.50 -10.52
CA ALA A 169 -4.86 -24.95 -10.66
C ALA A 169 -4.44 -25.74 -9.39
N ILE A 170 -3.74 -25.13 -8.46
CA ILE A 170 -3.33 -25.74 -7.19
C ILE A 170 -4.06 -25.08 -6.01
N TYR A 171 -4.09 -23.74 -5.95
CA TYR A 171 -4.54 -22.98 -4.78
C TYR A 171 -5.92 -22.31 -4.94
N GLY A 172 -6.53 -22.35 -6.15
CA GLY A 172 -7.82 -21.69 -6.45
C GLY A 172 -7.67 -20.19 -6.67
N THR A 173 -8.66 -19.40 -6.24
CA THR A 173 -8.76 -17.96 -6.45
C THR A 173 -7.51 -17.19 -5.98
N ASP A 174 -7.31 -15.99 -6.52
CA ASP A 174 -6.30 -14.99 -6.13
C ASP A 174 -4.86 -15.30 -6.54
N ALA A 175 -4.56 -16.49 -7.06
CA ALA A 175 -3.21 -16.89 -7.49
C ALA A 175 -2.94 -16.53 -8.97
N VAL A 176 -3.29 -15.32 -9.41
CA VAL A 176 -3.13 -14.84 -10.79
C VAL A 176 -1.77 -14.16 -10.99
N GLY A 177 -1.40 -13.19 -10.15
CA GLY A 177 -0.09 -12.52 -10.23
C GLY A 177 1.07 -13.38 -9.76
N GLY A 178 0.77 -14.35 -8.90
CA GLY A 178 1.73 -15.27 -8.28
C GLY A 178 1.34 -15.64 -6.86
N VAL A 179 2.23 -16.38 -6.19
CA VAL A 179 2.05 -16.86 -4.80
C VAL A 179 3.28 -16.53 -3.97
N ILE A 180 3.08 -16.04 -2.76
CA ILE A 180 4.11 -15.84 -1.75
C ILE A 180 3.81 -16.75 -0.58
N ASN A 181 4.70 -17.69 -0.30
CA ASN A 181 4.55 -18.66 0.78
C ASN A 181 5.63 -18.44 1.83
N PHE A 182 5.21 -18.04 3.02
CA PHE A 182 6.07 -17.90 4.18
C PHE A 182 6.14 -19.25 4.89
N ILE A 183 7.34 -19.79 5.04
CA ILE A 183 7.57 -21.11 5.65
C ILE A 183 8.25 -20.91 6.99
N THR A 184 7.59 -21.35 8.06
CA THR A 184 8.12 -21.29 9.43
C THR A 184 9.07 -22.45 9.69
N ARG A 185 9.93 -22.30 10.68
CA ARG A 185 10.74 -23.40 11.22
C ARG A 185 9.83 -24.48 11.78
N THR A 186 10.21 -25.74 11.64
CA THR A 186 9.38 -26.89 12.03
C THR A 186 9.97 -27.76 13.15
N ASP A 187 11.24 -28.11 13.12
CA ASP A 187 11.94 -28.95 14.13
C ASP A 187 13.12 -28.17 14.71
N PHE A 188 12.79 -27.03 15.33
CA PHE A 188 13.79 -26.11 15.83
C PHE A 188 14.19 -26.48 17.26
N GLN A 189 15.50 -26.52 17.52
CA GLN A 189 16.10 -26.76 18.84
C GLN A 189 17.01 -25.60 19.23
N GLY A 190 16.92 -25.16 20.45
CA GLY A 190 17.68 -24.06 21.02
C GLY A 190 16.86 -22.82 21.30
N LEU A 191 17.53 -21.77 21.75
CA LEU A 191 16.93 -20.48 22.07
C LEU A 191 17.73 -19.36 21.39
N ILE A 192 17.09 -18.60 20.50
CA ILE A 192 17.71 -17.47 19.78
C ILE A 192 17.00 -16.19 20.20
N ALA A 193 17.76 -15.20 20.65
CA ALA A 193 17.32 -13.83 20.83
C ALA A 193 17.87 -12.95 19.69
N ASN A 194 17.04 -12.07 19.17
CA ASN A 194 17.44 -11.09 18.16
C ASN A 194 16.94 -9.71 18.55
N ALA A 195 17.81 -8.70 18.41
CA ALA A 195 17.49 -7.28 18.53
C ALA A 195 18.03 -6.53 17.33
N SER A 196 17.23 -5.65 16.74
CA SER A 196 17.69 -4.82 15.65
C SER A 196 17.12 -3.40 15.68
N SER A 197 17.91 -2.45 15.18
CA SER A 197 17.53 -1.05 15.00
C SER A 197 17.80 -0.62 13.55
N ASP A 198 16.98 0.30 13.07
CA ASP A 198 17.14 0.98 11.79
C ASP A 198 16.88 2.47 12.06
N ILE A 199 17.95 3.25 12.19
CA ILE A 199 17.95 4.64 12.67
C ILE A 199 18.27 5.57 11.52
N THR A 200 17.37 6.49 11.22
CA THR A 200 17.54 7.47 10.15
C THR A 200 18.51 8.56 10.55
N GLU A 201 19.28 9.07 9.60
CA GLU A 201 20.26 10.15 9.83
C GLU A 201 19.57 11.45 10.26
N ASP A 202 18.51 11.84 9.55
CA ASP A 202 17.81 13.10 9.76
C ASP A 202 16.68 12.99 10.81
N GLY A 203 16.63 11.89 11.57
CA GLY A 203 15.60 11.64 12.57
C GLY A 203 14.22 11.31 11.96
N GLY A 204 13.30 10.85 12.81
CA GLY A 204 11.98 10.35 12.40
C GLY A 204 12.04 9.02 11.64
N GLY A 205 10.99 8.22 11.68
CA GLY A 205 10.91 6.97 10.93
C GLY A 205 11.83 5.85 11.42
N ASN A 206 12.39 5.92 12.61
CA ASN A 206 13.23 4.86 13.20
C ASN A 206 12.42 3.59 13.42
N ILE A 207 13.08 2.42 13.31
CA ILE A 207 12.44 1.13 13.50
C ILE A 207 13.26 0.30 14.48
N PHE A 208 12.59 -0.25 15.50
CA PHE A 208 13.18 -1.14 16.50
C PHE A 208 12.47 -2.49 16.47
N ARG A 209 13.23 -3.58 16.54
CA ARG A 209 12.68 -4.94 16.52
C ARG A 209 13.36 -5.82 17.54
N TYR A 210 12.57 -6.65 18.17
CA TYR A 210 13.02 -7.64 19.15
C TYR A 210 12.32 -8.95 18.85
N SER A 211 13.02 -10.06 18.93
CA SER A 211 12.41 -11.37 18.81
C SER A 211 13.13 -12.43 19.64
N LEU A 212 12.35 -13.42 20.06
CA LEU A 212 12.81 -14.60 20.76
C LEU A 212 12.20 -15.82 20.09
N VAL A 213 13.04 -16.81 19.73
CA VAL A 213 12.60 -18.06 19.14
C VAL A 213 13.22 -19.20 19.96
N GLY A 214 12.39 -20.04 20.53
CA GLY A 214 12.81 -21.19 21.32
C GLY A 214 12.19 -22.49 20.81
N GLY A 215 12.91 -23.59 20.94
CA GLY A 215 12.42 -24.91 20.58
C GLY A 215 13.12 -26.01 21.36
N TRP A 216 12.39 -27.06 21.66
CA TRP A 216 12.83 -28.23 22.38
C TRP A 216 12.28 -29.51 21.80
N GLY A 217 13.03 -30.62 21.97
CA GLY A 217 12.71 -31.93 21.46
C GLY A 217 13.16 -32.10 19.99
N ASP A 218 13.38 -33.33 19.60
CA ASP A 218 13.76 -33.77 18.26
C ASP A 218 12.72 -34.77 17.74
N LEU A 219 12.09 -34.48 16.62
CA LEU A 219 11.04 -35.34 16.06
C LEU A 219 11.53 -36.76 15.73
N ASN A 220 12.81 -36.95 15.45
CA ASN A 220 13.35 -38.26 15.15
C ASN A 220 13.81 -39.00 16.42
N ALA A 221 14.50 -38.31 17.33
CA ALA A 221 15.03 -38.91 18.57
C ALA A 221 13.95 -38.97 19.65
N ASP A 222 13.31 -37.83 19.99
CA ASP A 222 12.39 -37.70 21.13
C ASP A 222 10.94 -37.98 20.74
N LYS A 223 10.64 -38.03 19.42
CA LYS A 223 9.28 -38.17 18.84
C LYS A 223 8.38 -36.94 19.04
N TRP A 224 8.89 -35.84 19.55
CA TRP A 224 8.16 -34.60 19.69
C TRP A 224 9.06 -33.38 19.52
N ASN A 225 8.47 -32.27 19.13
CA ASN A 225 9.11 -30.97 19.14
C ASN A 225 8.08 -29.91 19.53
N ILE A 226 8.48 -28.97 20.35
CA ILE A 226 7.71 -27.78 20.70
C ILE A 226 8.53 -26.56 20.34
N MET A 227 7.97 -25.65 19.55
CA MET A 227 8.57 -24.38 19.19
C MET A 227 7.66 -23.23 19.56
N ALA A 228 8.25 -22.15 20.08
CA ALA A 228 7.57 -20.88 20.27
C ALA A 228 8.42 -19.72 19.75
N SER A 229 7.77 -18.72 19.19
CA SER A 229 8.40 -17.47 18.74
C SER A 229 7.57 -16.28 19.21
N PHE A 230 8.23 -15.25 19.71
CA PHE A 230 7.63 -13.95 19.98
C PHE A 230 8.43 -12.87 19.24
N ALA A 231 7.73 -11.92 18.63
CA ALA A 231 8.36 -10.78 17.95
C ALA A 231 7.60 -9.49 18.25
N TYR A 232 8.33 -8.42 18.44
CA TYR A 232 7.82 -7.07 18.58
C TYR A 232 8.57 -6.12 17.63
N ALA A 233 7.83 -5.27 16.93
CA ALA A 233 8.39 -4.22 16.09
C ALA A 233 7.71 -2.89 16.40
N ASP A 234 8.49 -1.80 16.44
CA ASP A 234 8.04 -0.44 16.70
C ASP A 234 8.58 0.48 15.60
N HIS A 235 7.71 0.82 14.66
CA HIS A 235 7.96 1.78 13.59
C HIS A 235 7.56 3.16 14.10
N LYS A 236 8.52 4.07 14.19
CA LYS A 236 8.29 5.46 14.62
C LYS A 236 7.75 6.30 13.48
N MET A 237 7.00 7.33 13.83
CA MET A 237 6.47 8.32 12.89
C MET A 237 7.61 9.05 12.17
N LEU A 238 7.40 9.31 10.87
CA LEU A 238 8.15 10.28 10.08
C LEU A 238 7.18 11.32 9.54
N ARG A 239 7.44 12.60 9.80
CA ARG A 239 6.61 13.72 9.33
C ARG A 239 7.24 14.44 8.14
N GLY A 240 6.42 15.16 7.39
CA GLY A 240 6.86 15.93 6.24
C GLY A 240 7.82 17.07 6.61
N ASP A 241 7.67 17.69 7.80
CA ASP A 241 8.55 18.74 8.28
C ASP A 241 9.97 18.26 8.62
N GLN A 242 10.21 16.97 8.63
CA GLN A 242 11.52 16.35 8.88
C GLN A 242 12.27 16.02 7.58
N ARG A 243 11.76 16.41 6.42
CA ARG A 243 12.37 16.12 5.10
C ARG A 243 12.26 17.33 4.19
N ASP A 244 13.39 17.79 3.68
CA ASP A 244 13.48 19.00 2.85
C ASP A 244 12.83 18.82 1.46
N PHE A 245 12.78 17.59 0.93
CA PHE A 245 12.11 17.32 -0.34
C PHE A 245 10.59 17.49 -0.26
N VAL A 246 10.00 17.52 0.95
CA VAL A 246 8.57 17.80 1.15
C VAL A 246 8.35 19.31 1.12
N ASN A 247 8.11 19.82 -0.09
CA ASN A 247 7.90 21.22 -0.33
C ASN A 247 6.92 21.40 -1.51
N THR A 248 5.74 21.97 -1.26
CA THR A 248 4.74 22.26 -2.29
C THR A 248 4.79 23.73 -2.78
N PHE A 249 5.67 24.58 -2.24
CA PHE A 249 5.91 25.94 -2.73
C PHE A 249 6.83 25.94 -3.97
N GLN A 250 6.42 25.26 -5.03
CA GLN A 250 7.19 25.13 -6.27
C GLN A 250 6.29 25.38 -7.51
N PRO A 251 5.70 26.59 -7.62
CA PRO A 251 4.78 26.90 -8.73
C PRO A 251 5.47 26.82 -10.09
N GLU A 252 6.76 27.14 -10.17
CA GLU A 252 7.58 27.00 -11.38
C GLU A 252 7.72 25.54 -11.84
N ARG A 253 7.52 24.57 -10.94
CA ARG A 253 7.50 23.14 -11.24
C ARG A 253 6.07 22.55 -11.32
N GLY A 254 5.05 23.38 -11.14
CA GLY A 254 3.66 22.99 -11.33
C GLY A 254 2.93 22.52 -10.09
N ILE A 255 3.45 22.75 -8.88
CA ILE A 255 2.76 22.47 -7.62
C ILE A 255 2.63 23.71 -6.75
N SER A 256 1.58 23.74 -5.95
CA SER A 256 1.26 24.81 -5.01
C SER A 256 0.65 24.23 -3.73
N PRO A 257 0.84 24.90 -2.57
CA PRO A 257 0.21 24.48 -1.33
C PRO A 257 -1.31 24.44 -1.39
N ASP A 258 -1.90 23.71 -0.46
CA ASP A 258 -3.35 23.69 -0.23
C ASP A 258 -3.86 25.04 0.25
N THR A 259 -4.89 25.54 -0.43
CA THR A 259 -5.52 26.84 -0.15
C THR A 259 -6.60 26.79 0.90
N ARG A 260 -6.94 25.63 1.42
CA ARG A 260 -8.07 25.42 2.31
C ARG A 260 -7.76 25.75 3.77
N GLY A 261 -7.22 26.93 4.00
CA GLY A 261 -6.99 27.46 5.34
C GLY A 261 -5.54 27.49 5.77
N THR A 262 -5.26 28.43 6.60
CA THR A 262 -3.95 28.74 7.16
C THR A 262 -4.03 28.72 8.68
N PRO A 263 -2.90 28.62 9.40
CA PRO A 263 -2.88 28.66 10.87
C PRO A 263 -3.47 29.94 11.47
N ILE A 264 -3.33 31.06 10.77
CA ILE A 264 -4.10 32.28 11.00
C ILE A 264 -5.21 32.33 9.95
N ALA A 265 -6.45 32.43 10.36
CA ALA A 265 -7.59 32.26 9.50
C ALA A 265 -7.63 33.27 8.35
N THR A 266 -8.02 32.78 7.17
CA THR A 266 -8.35 33.60 6.00
C THR A 266 -9.81 34.05 6.11
N LEU A 267 -10.04 35.35 6.04
CA LEU A 267 -11.33 35.98 6.06
C LEU A 267 -11.98 35.94 4.68
N PHE A 268 -13.30 35.82 4.60
CA PHE A 268 -14.01 35.92 3.33
C PHE A 268 -15.43 36.51 3.50
N ALA A 269 -15.95 37.05 2.39
CA ALA A 269 -17.31 37.56 2.33
C ALA A 269 -18.30 36.41 2.11
N LEU A 270 -19.43 36.41 2.83
CA LEU A 270 -20.53 35.48 2.63
C LEU A 270 -21.68 36.21 1.91
N ASN A 271 -22.04 35.75 0.71
CA ASN A 271 -23.20 36.31 0.00
C ASN A 271 -24.46 36.14 0.83
N GLY A 272 -25.17 37.26 1.07
CA GLY A 272 -26.42 37.28 1.86
C GLY A 272 -26.28 37.09 3.37
N GLN A 273 -25.07 37.10 3.89
CA GLN A 273 -24.78 37.03 5.32
C GLN A 273 -24.18 38.35 5.80
N HIS A 274 -24.64 38.86 6.92
CA HIS A 274 -24.05 40.04 7.55
C HIS A 274 -22.77 39.67 8.29
N THR A 275 -21.65 39.73 7.58
CA THR A 275 -20.30 39.63 8.16
C THR A 275 -19.50 40.89 7.83
N ALA A 276 -18.39 41.10 8.50
CA ALA A 276 -17.54 42.26 8.29
C ALA A 276 -17.10 42.53 6.85
N LEU A 277 -17.07 41.49 6.00
CA LEU A 277 -16.65 41.60 4.61
C LEU A 277 -17.79 41.40 3.60
N SER A 278 -19.01 41.11 4.07
CA SER A 278 -20.15 40.79 3.21
C SER A 278 -21.16 41.94 3.12
N SER A 279 -22.31 41.63 2.53
CA SER A 279 -23.42 42.53 2.27
C SER A 279 -23.77 43.41 3.47
N GLY A 280 -23.67 44.69 3.28
CA GLY A 280 -23.91 45.80 4.19
C GLY A 280 -23.71 47.07 3.40
N PRO A 281 -23.63 48.24 4.05
CA PRO A 281 -23.33 49.48 3.35
C PRO A 281 -21.98 49.48 2.62
N ALA A 282 -21.00 48.71 3.15
CA ALA A 282 -19.72 48.44 2.44
C ALA A 282 -19.46 46.97 2.32
N THR A 283 -18.96 46.53 1.17
CA THR A 283 -18.62 45.18 0.86
C THR A 283 -17.22 45.09 0.25
N VAL A 284 -16.52 43.99 0.48
CA VAL A 284 -15.33 43.64 -0.26
C VAL A 284 -15.71 43.02 -1.60
N ALA A 285 -16.99 42.98 -1.97
CA ALA A 285 -17.50 42.48 -3.22
C ALA A 285 -16.78 43.11 -4.43
N GLY A 286 -16.26 42.33 -5.33
CA GLY A 286 -15.37 42.80 -6.40
C GLY A 286 -13.90 42.88 -5.99
N ARG A 287 -13.62 42.85 -4.70
CA ARG A 287 -12.28 42.71 -4.12
C ARG A 287 -12.06 41.33 -3.49
N GLY A 288 -13.11 40.50 -3.40
CA GLY A 288 -13.19 39.33 -2.55
C GLY A 288 -12.97 37.99 -3.27
N GLN A 289 -12.44 37.99 -4.46
CA GLN A 289 -12.22 36.74 -5.23
C GLN A 289 -10.73 36.42 -5.43
N GLY A 290 -9.91 36.63 -4.41
CA GLY A 290 -8.52 36.31 -4.48
C GLY A 290 -7.72 36.74 -3.26
N PRO A 291 -6.48 36.27 -3.07
CA PRO A 291 -5.59 36.86 -2.10
C PRO A 291 -5.36 38.32 -2.46
N PHE A 292 -5.11 39.08 -1.44
CA PHE A 292 -4.82 40.48 -1.60
C PHE A 292 -3.40 40.64 -2.20
N ASP A 293 -3.35 41.18 -3.43
CA ASP A 293 -2.08 41.62 -4.02
C ASP A 293 -2.00 43.16 -3.85
N PRO A 294 -1.07 43.67 -3.04
CA PRO A 294 -0.90 45.11 -2.87
C PRO A 294 -0.59 45.85 -4.18
N ALA A 295 0.07 45.17 -5.12
CA ALA A 295 0.40 45.74 -6.43
C ALA A 295 -0.80 45.72 -7.37
N ASN A 296 -1.77 44.85 -7.14
CA ASN A 296 -2.99 44.78 -7.95
C ASN A 296 -4.22 44.38 -7.11
N PRO A 297 -4.81 45.38 -6.39
CA PRO A 297 -5.90 45.14 -5.45
C PRO A 297 -7.20 44.64 -6.11
N ALA A 298 -7.26 44.58 -7.43
CA ALA A 298 -8.40 44.06 -8.17
C ALA A 298 -8.32 42.52 -8.34
N ILE A 299 -7.18 41.89 -8.16
CA ILE A 299 -6.99 40.44 -8.27
C ILE A 299 -7.08 39.79 -6.91
N ARG A 300 -8.08 38.92 -6.70
CA ARG A 300 -8.33 38.29 -5.40
C ARG A 300 -8.83 36.86 -5.54
N VAL A 301 -8.30 35.96 -4.75
CA VAL A 301 -8.83 34.62 -4.46
C VAL A 301 -9.89 34.73 -3.34
N ASN A 302 -10.57 33.63 -3.02
CA ASN A 302 -11.69 33.52 -2.07
C ASN A 302 -11.45 34.02 -0.62
N GLY A 303 -10.73 35.10 -0.41
CA GLY A 303 -10.58 35.69 0.91
C GLY A 303 -9.33 36.56 1.09
N ILE A 304 -9.24 37.12 2.29
CA ILE A 304 -8.14 37.99 2.73
C ILE A 304 -7.51 37.36 3.97
N ASN A 305 -6.22 37.08 3.91
CA ASN A 305 -5.45 36.77 5.10
C ASN A 305 -4.77 38.04 5.61
N ILE A 306 -4.81 38.27 6.91
CA ILE A 306 -4.16 39.47 7.49
C ILE A 306 -2.61 39.41 7.32
N LEU A 307 -2.02 38.23 7.08
CA LEU A 307 -0.62 38.09 6.75
C LEU A 307 -0.26 38.66 5.37
N ASP A 308 -1.25 38.84 4.49
CA ASP A 308 -1.11 39.40 3.15
C ASP A 308 -1.20 40.93 3.12
N LEU A 309 -1.63 41.55 4.22
CA LEU A 309 -1.74 42.99 4.29
C LEU A 309 -0.36 43.67 4.48
N PRO A 310 -0.07 44.75 3.74
CA PRO A 310 1.24 45.44 3.82
C PRO A 310 1.62 45.92 5.21
N THR A 311 0.61 46.21 6.00
CA THR A 311 0.76 46.57 7.41
C THR A 311 0.56 45.35 8.28
N ASN A 312 1.33 44.30 8.07
CA ASN A 312 1.36 43.19 9.02
C ASN A 312 1.89 43.68 10.36
N THR A 313 1.09 44.52 11.01
CA THR A 313 1.40 45.16 12.26
C THR A 313 1.22 44.24 13.45
N ALA A 314 0.79 43.03 13.23
CA ALA A 314 0.29 42.22 14.33
C ALA A 314 1.32 41.23 14.90
N GLY A 315 2.59 41.33 14.51
CA GLY A 315 3.64 40.54 15.12
C GLY A 315 3.50 39.04 14.86
N TYR A 316 2.86 38.61 13.77
CA TYR A 316 2.89 37.27 13.31
C TYR A 316 4.25 37.02 12.63
N ALA A 317 5.21 36.57 13.41
CA ALA A 317 6.43 36.01 12.86
C ALA A 317 6.06 34.84 11.92
N GLY A 318 6.84 34.66 10.87
CA GLY A 318 6.62 33.58 9.92
C GLY A 318 6.39 32.24 10.64
N PHE A 319 5.35 31.55 10.27
CA PHE A 319 5.06 30.22 10.78
C PHE A 319 5.67 29.18 9.84
N ASP A 320 6.26 28.12 10.38
CA ASP A 320 6.87 27.06 9.55
C ASP A 320 5.84 26.48 8.55
N GLY A 321 6.26 26.33 7.31
CA GLY A 321 5.41 25.88 6.22
C GLY A 321 4.49 26.96 5.63
N MET A 322 4.58 28.24 6.06
CA MET A 322 3.90 29.36 5.39
C MET A 322 4.75 29.90 4.23
N GLY A 323 4.10 30.20 3.13
CA GLY A 323 4.73 30.77 1.95
C GLY A 323 3.73 31.38 0.97
N PRO A 324 4.21 31.97 -0.13
CA PRO A 324 3.34 32.52 -1.15
C PRO A 324 2.55 31.41 -1.84
N TYR A 325 1.29 31.70 -2.10
CA TYR A 325 0.38 30.82 -2.79
C TYR A 325 0.22 31.20 -4.27
N GLU A 326 0.31 30.23 -5.15
CA GLU A 326 0.04 30.39 -6.56
C GLU A 326 -0.82 29.24 -7.08
N GLU A 327 -2.02 29.55 -7.57
CA GLU A 327 -3.01 28.54 -7.96
C GLU A 327 -2.76 28.03 -9.39
N ILE A 328 -1.77 27.16 -9.55
CA ILE A 328 -1.48 26.51 -10.84
C ILE A 328 -2.38 25.29 -11.08
N LEU A 329 -2.79 24.60 -10.01
CA LEU A 329 -3.42 23.29 -10.10
C LEU A 329 -4.95 23.34 -10.13
N TRP A 330 -5.54 24.42 -9.66
CA TRP A 330 -6.99 24.55 -9.58
C TRP A 330 -7.54 24.94 -10.93
N GLY A 331 -7.91 23.98 -11.73
CA GLY A 331 -8.62 24.07 -12.99
C GLY A 331 -9.32 25.38 -13.30
N ALA A 332 -8.55 26.46 -13.37
CA ALA A 332 -9.07 27.71 -13.90
C ALA A 332 -9.42 27.48 -15.34
N THR A 333 -10.67 27.21 -15.60
CA THR A 333 -11.25 27.00 -16.90
C THR A 333 -11.25 28.28 -17.73
N SER A 334 -10.89 29.42 -17.14
CA SER A 334 -10.85 30.71 -17.85
C SER A 334 -9.41 31.18 -18.03
N ALA A 335 -9.11 31.58 -19.26
CA ALA A 335 -7.90 32.32 -19.62
C ALA A 335 -7.74 33.66 -18.87
N ALA A 336 -8.77 34.10 -18.16
CA ALA A 336 -8.74 35.20 -17.21
C ALA A 336 -8.27 34.78 -15.81
N GLY A 337 -7.90 33.54 -15.63
CA GLY A 337 -7.28 33.01 -14.43
C GLY A 337 -5.90 33.61 -14.23
N ASN A 338 -5.84 34.84 -13.85
CA ASN A 338 -4.67 35.42 -13.24
C ASN A 338 -4.36 34.58 -12.03
N GLY A 339 -3.14 34.11 -11.90
CA GLY A 339 -2.73 33.36 -10.76
C GLY A 339 -3.19 34.01 -9.49
N LYS A 340 -3.67 33.23 -8.61
CA LYS A 340 -4.20 33.69 -7.33
C LYS A 340 -3.05 33.70 -6.35
N TYR A 341 -2.80 34.81 -5.70
CA TYR A 341 -1.68 35.02 -4.80
C TYR A 341 -2.18 35.18 -3.36
N GLY A 342 -1.36 34.80 -2.42
CA GLY A 342 -1.62 34.99 -0.98
C GLY A 342 -0.71 34.12 -0.14
N SER A 343 -0.91 34.16 1.18
CA SER A 343 -0.24 33.25 2.09
C SER A 343 -1.00 31.92 2.13
N ALA A 344 -0.27 30.85 1.98
CA ALA A 344 -0.75 29.48 2.16
C ALA A 344 0.14 28.70 3.11
N TRP A 345 -0.36 27.59 3.60
CA TRP A 345 0.38 26.69 4.46
C TRP A 345 0.58 25.35 3.79
N ASP A 346 1.80 24.88 3.78
CA ASP A 346 2.16 23.58 3.22
C ASP A 346 1.68 22.46 4.15
N THR A 347 0.52 21.91 3.86
CA THR A 347 -0.09 20.83 4.65
C THR A 347 0.68 19.52 4.54
N GLY A 348 1.50 19.34 3.50
CA GLY A 348 2.38 18.18 3.32
C GLY A 348 3.44 18.10 4.43
N ARG A 349 3.92 19.25 4.92
CA ARG A 349 4.90 19.29 6.03
C ARG A 349 4.30 18.82 7.35
N ALA A 350 3.00 18.99 7.58
CA ALA A 350 2.31 18.48 8.77
C ALA A 350 1.86 17.02 8.59
N ALA A 351 1.81 16.52 7.37
CA ALA A 351 1.40 15.16 7.09
C ALA A 351 2.48 14.15 7.49
N VAL A 352 2.04 12.91 7.70
CA VAL A 352 2.94 11.79 8.05
C VAL A 352 3.38 11.07 6.80
N LEU A 353 4.69 10.96 6.59
CA LEU A 353 5.31 10.21 5.49
C LEU A 353 5.41 8.72 5.78
N GLN A 354 5.71 8.36 7.04
CA GLN A 354 5.66 6.99 7.53
C GLN A 354 4.82 6.94 8.80
N GLN A 355 3.80 6.13 8.80
CA GLN A 355 2.92 5.97 9.95
C GLN A 355 3.61 5.19 11.08
N PRO A 356 3.38 5.54 12.34
CA PRO A 356 3.81 4.71 13.45
C PRO A 356 2.97 3.43 13.48
N VAL A 357 3.66 2.30 13.54
CA VAL A 357 3.04 0.97 13.60
C VAL A 357 3.77 0.13 14.64
N LYS A 358 3.03 -0.46 15.57
CA LYS A 358 3.55 -1.44 16.52
C LYS A 358 2.98 -2.80 16.19
N ASN A 359 3.87 -3.75 15.90
CA ASN A 359 3.49 -5.13 15.59
C ASN A 359 3.96 -6.07 16.70
N MET A 360 3.06 -6.94 17.14
CA MET A 360 3.37 -8.07 18.01
C MET A 360 2.91 -9.35 17.34
N ASN A 361 3.79 -10.34 17.27
CA ASN A 361 3.48 -11.63 16.69
C ASN A 361 3.95 -12.75 17.61
N PHE A 362 3.10 -13.75 17.78
CA PHE A 362 3.38 -14.98 18.49
C PHE A 362 3.10 -16.17 17.60
N VAL A 363 3.99 -17.15 17.61
CA VAL A 363 3.79 -18.47 17.01
C VAL A 363 4.10 -19.52 18.06
N GLY A 364 3.20 -20.45 18.23
CA GLY A 364 3.42 -21.67 18.98
C GLY A 364 3.15 -22.87 18.09
N ARG A 365 4.05 -23.85 18.05
CA ARG A 365 3.86 -25.11 17.33
C ARG A 365 4.28 -26.27 18.21
N GLY A 366 3.42 -27.29 18.31
CA GLY A 366 3.74 -28.58 18.90
C GLY A 366 3.58 -29.66 17.84
N SER A 367 4.55 -30.55 17.72
CA SER A 367 4.53 -31.71 16.80
C SER A 367 4.84 -32.98 17.56
N TYR A 368 4.13 -34.04 17.23
CA TYR A 368 4.32 -35.36 17.82
C TYR A 368 4.32 -36.43 16.75
N LYS A 369 5.36 -37.29 16.76
CA LYS A 369 5.53 -38.38 15.81
C LYS A 369 5.12 -39.71 16.46
N PHE A 370 4.13 -40.39 15.89
CA PHE A 370 3.68 -41.72 16.28
C PHE A 370 3.76 -42.68 15.09
N GLY A 371 4.60 -43.70 15.21
CA GLY A 371 5.00 -44.46 14.04
C GLY A 371 5.68 -43.56 13.02
N ASP A 372 5.17 -43.55 11.78
CA ASP A 372 5.63 -42.70 10.69
C ASP A 372 4.71 -41.49 10.44
N HIS A 373 3.71 -41.30 11.30
CA HIS A 373 2.81 -40.14 11.22
C HIS A 373 3.23 -39.01 12.15
N ILE A 374 3.01 -37.78 11.70
CA ILE A 374 3.26 -36.57 12.48
C ILE A 374 1.93 -35.81 12.66
N ALA A 375 1.51 -35.64 13.90
CA ALA A 375 0.46 -34.74 14.27
C ALA A 375 1.05 -33.41 14.73
N SER A 376 0.51 -32.29 14.25
CA SER A 376 0.98 -30.97 14.64
C SER A 376 -0.21 -30.06 14.99
N PHE A 377 0.01 -29.22 16.01
CA PHE A 377 -0.87 -28.10 16.32
C PHE A 377 -0.08 -26.80 16.21
N GLU A 378 -0.63 -25.80 15.55
CA GLU A 378 0.00 -24.48 15.36
C GLU A 378 -0.98 -23.37 15.74
N ALA A 379 -0.50 -22.41 16.54
CA ALA A 379 -1.20 -21.20 16.89
C ALA A 379 -0.37 -20.00 16.40
N VAL A 380 -0.97 -19.12 15.61
CA VAL A 380 -0.39 -17.85 15.18
C VAL A 380 -1.30 -16.72 15.66
N ILE A 381 -0.75 -15.79 16.44
CA ILE A 381 -1.48 -14.66 16.99
C ILE A 381 -0.67 -13.40 16.68
N GLY A 382 -1.32 -12.41 16.08
CA GLY A 382 -0.70 -11.13 15.71
C GLY A 382 -1.57 -9.96 16.13
N ARG A 383 -0.91 -8.85 16.49
CA ARG A 383 -1.54 -7.55 16.69
C ARG A 383 -0.73 -6.50 15.96
N SER A 384 -1.42 -5.70 15.14
CA SER A 384 -0.90 -4.49 14.53
C SER A 384 -1.66 -3.29 15.09
N ASP A 385 -0.95 -2.29 15.60
CA ASP A 385 -1.49 -1.06 16.16
C ASP A 385 -0.89 0.11 15.40
N SER A 386 -1.68 0.71 14.52
CA SER A 386 -1.24 1.78 13.62
C SER A 386 -1.97 3.08 13.91
N THR A 387 -1.26 4.20 13.72
CA THR A 387 -1.87 5.54 13.80
C THR A 387 -1.69 6.26 12.47
N LYS A 388 -2.79 6.63 11.85
CA LYS A 388 -2.81 7.48 10.67
C LYS A 388 -2.97 8.92 11.11
N SER A 389 -2.04 9.80 10.71
CA SER A 389 -2.05 11.21 11.07
C SER A 389 -2.11 12.08 9.81
N PHE A 390 -2.92 13.12 9.87
CA PHE A 390 -3.13 14.11 8.81
C PHE A 390 -2.91 15.51 9.35
N SER A 391 -2.86 16.49 8.44
CA SER A 391 -2.88 17.89 8.84
C SER A 391 -4.07 18.21 9.76
N PRO A 392 -3.99 19.26 10.57
CA PRO A 392 -5.09 19.71 11.43
C PRO A 392 -6.39 19.90 10.65
N ASN A 393 -7.51 19.80 11.35
CA ASN A 393 -8.83 19.94 10.75
C ASN A 393 -9.02 21.33 10.14
N GLN A 394 -9.61 21.38 8.95
CA GLN A 394 -9.93 22.63 8.27
C GLN A 394 -11.37 23.01 8.56
N TRP A 395 -11.56 24.09 9.26
CA TRP A 395 -12.86 24.64 9.59
C TRP A 395 -13.18 25.85 8.71
N SER A 396 -14.42 25.94 8.24
CA SER A 396 -14.87 27.05 7.42
C SER A 396 -16.28 27.44 7.84
N THR A 397 -16.54 28.73 7.92
CA THR A 397 -17.92 29.22 7.99
C THR A 397 -18.67 28.74 6.76
N ALA A 398 -19.79 28.04 6.92
CA ALA A 398 -20.58 27.57 5.81
C ALA A 398 -21.27 28.78 5.15
N ALA A 399 -21.03 28.93 3.84
CA ALA A 399 -21.76 29.92 3.06
C ALA A 399 -23.22 29.48 2.89
N SER A 400 -24.16 30.40 3.04
CA SER A 400 -25.49 30.29 2.45
C SER A 400 -25.29 30.28 0.94
N LEU A 401 -25.62 29.19 0.28
CA LEU A 401 -25.56 29.18 -1.18
C LEU A 401 -26.60 30.19 -1.70
N ALA A 402 -26.11 31.20 -2.41
CA ALA A 402 -26.96 32.16 -3.09
C ALA A 402 -27.90 31.41 -4.03
N SER A 403 -29.15 31.86 -4.05
CA SER A 403 -30.22 31.43 -4.95
C SER A 403 -30.64 29.95 -4.90
N GLY A 404 -31.46 29.61 -3.96
CA GLY A 404 -32.38 28.45 -4.03
C GLY A 404 -31.80 27.09 -3.72
N ALA A 405 -30.51 26.96 -3.52
CA ALA A 405 -29.90 25.70 -3.05
C ALA A 405 -29.85 25.69 -1.52
N GLN A 406 -30.35 24.63 -0.94
CA GLN A 406 -30.37 24.40 0.48
C GLN A 406 -29.01 24.41 1.10
N PRO A 407 -29.01 24.78 2.17
CA PRO A 407 -28.82 25.42 3.11
C PRO A 407 -28.09 25.24 4.37
N ASN A 408 -28.80 25.34 5.28
CA ASN A 408 -28.56 25.28 6.71
C ASN A 408 -28.62 23.86 7.26
N THR A 409 -28.75 22.84 6.42
CA THR A 409 -28.84 21.45 6.84
C THR A 409 -27.67 20.63 6.31
N THR A 410 -27.32 19.58 7.06
CA THR A 410 -26.43 18.53 6.66
C THR A 410 -27.15 17.19 6.80
N THR A 411 -26.70 16.15 6.13
CA THR A 411 -27.32 14.82 6.24
C THR A 411 -26.55 13.97 7.23
N LEU A 412 -27.23 13.40 8.19
CA LEU A 412 -26.69 12.47 9.17
C LEU A 412 -27.52 11.19 9.14
N ASN A 413 -26.92 10.09 8.74
CA ASN A 413 -27.61 8.79 8.57
C ASN A 413 -28.93 8.87 7.77
N GLY A 414 -28.90 9.61 6.66
CA GLY A 414 -30.10 9.79 5.82
C GLY A 414 -31.08 10.86 6.32
N THR A 415 -30.88 11.41 7.52
CA THR A 415 -31.73 12.43 8.10
C THR A 415 -31.13 13.83 7.89
N SER A 416 -31.91 14.78 7.42
CA SER A 416 -31.52 16.19 7.30
C SER A 416 -31.57 16.86 8.66
N VAL A 417 -30.43 17.40 9.11
CA VAL A 417 -30.30 18.12 10.39
C VAL A 417 -29.71 19.51 10.17
N PRO A 418 -29.95 20.48 11.07
CA PRO A 418 -29.32 21.79 10.95
C PRO A 418 -27.80 21.71 10.88
N ASN A 419 -27.17 22.46 9.97
CA ASN A 419 -25.73 22.54 9.86
C ASN A 419 -25.13 23.55 10.84
N PRO A 420 -24.44 23.12 11.89
CA PRO A 420 -23.90 24.05 12.87
C PRO A 420 -22.82 24.98 12.33
N LEU A 421 -22.16 24.62 11.27
CA LEU A 421 -21.11 25.44 10.62
C LEU A 421 -21.65 26.72 9.97
N PHE A 422 -22.94 26.75 9.70
CA PHE A 422 -23.59 27.93 9.12
C PHE A 422 -23.45 29.18 10.01
N LEU A 423 -23.45 28.99 11.32
CA LEU A 423 -23.32 30.09 12.31
C LEU A 423 -21.90 30.23 12.89
N MET A 424 -20.92 29.48 12.34
CA MET A 424 -19.53 29.50 12.81
C MET A 424 -18.86 30.81 12.33
N THR A 425 -19.03 31.89 13.06
CA THR A 425 -18.36 33.15 12.81
C THR A 425 -17.67 33.66 14.09
N TYR A 426 -16.59 34.41 13.95
CA TYR A 426 -15.89 34.99 15.10
C TYR A 426 -16.55 36.29 15.51
N PRO A 427 -16.97 36.46 16.79
CA PRO A 427 -17.80 37.57 17.20
C PRO A 427 -17.02 38.88 17.34
N SER A 428 -17.72 40.02 17.23
CA SER A 428 -17.13 41.34 17.45
C SER A 428 -16.64 41.57 18.88
N THR A 429 -17.10 40.76 19.82
CA THR A 429 -16.67 40.77 21.23
C THR A 429 -15.43 39.95 21.50
N GLY A 430 -14.95 39.20 20.49
CA GLY A 430 -13.75 38.36 20.62
C GLY A 430 -12.49 39.21 20.81
N ALA A 431 -11.54 38.68 21.59
CA ALA A 431 -10.33 39.42 21.97
C ALA A 431 -9.49 39.90 20.76
N ASP A 432 -9.46 39.15 19.69
CA ASP A 432 -8.70 39.47 18.48
C ASP A 432 -9.49 40.31 17.46
N TYR A 433 -10.78 40.49 17.64
CA TYR A 433 -11.64 41.15 16.66
C TYR A 433 -11.11 42.53 16.26
N ASN A 434 -10.88 43.40 17.23
CA ASN A 434 -10.44 44.78 16.97
C ASN A 434 -9.08 44.82 16.28
N ARG A 435 -8.14 43.94 16.65
CA ARG A 435 -6.85 43.84 16.01
C ARG A 435 -6.99 43.47 14.53
N VAL A 436 -7.76 42.41 14.22
CA VAL A 436 -8.03 41.96 12.87
C VAL A 436 -8.80 42.98 12.05
N PHE A 437 -9.88 43.53 12.60
CA PHE A 437 -10.73 44.46 11.90
C PHE A 437 -10.01 45.80 11.64
N ASN A 438 -9.22 46.33 12.59
CA ASN A 438 -8.42 47.53 12.40
C ASN A 438 -7.36 47.34 11.29
N ALA A 439 -6.74 46.18 11.19
CA ALA A 439 -5.83 45.85 10.08
C ALA A 439 -6.55 45.87 8.72
N LEU A 440 -7.81 45.39 8.67
CA LEU A 440 -8.61 45.45 7.46
C LEU A 440 -8.98 46.87 7.07
N VAL A 441 -9.45 47.67 8.05
CA VAL A 441 -9.89 49.06 7.82
C VAL A 441 -8.72 49.99 7.47
N ALA A 442 -7.54 49.76 8.05
CA ALA A 442 -6.35 50.52 7.69
C ALA A 442 -6.03 50.39 6.17
N TYR A 443 -6.44 49.30 5.57
CA TYR A 443 -6.23 49.07 4.15
C TYR A 443 -7.47 49.29 3.29
N PHE A 444 -8.68 49.02 3.86
CA PHE A 444 -9.99 49.20 3.25
C PHE A 444 -10.84 50.08 4.14
N PRO A 445 -10.64 51.42 4.12
CA PRO A 445 -11.36 52.33 5.02
C PRO A 445 -12.89 52.27 4.89
N ASP A 446 -13.39 51.91 3.72
CA ASP A 446 -14.82 51.74 3.44
C ASP A 446 -15.49 50.63 4.28
N LEU A 447 -14.72 49.70 4.83
CA LEU A 447 -15.24 48.65 5.70
C LEU A 447 -15.63 49.16 7.11
N GLU A 448 -15.25 50.34 7.51
CA GLU A 448 -15.54 50.87 8.82
C GLU A 448 -17.06 50.85 9.18
N VAL A 449 -17.90 51.01 8.19
CA VAL A 449 -19.37 50.93 8.35
C VAL A 449 -19.87 49.53 8.77
N ASN A 450 -19.06 48.50 8.58
CA ASN A 450 -19.36 47.12 8.97
C ASN A 450 -18.78 46.74 10.33
N ARG A 451 -18.19 47.68 11.05
CA ARG A 451 -17.63 47.40 12.39
C ARG A 451 -18.74 46.87 13.30
N GLY A 452 -18.40 45.85 14.08
CA GLY A 452 -19.36 45.17 14.94
C GLY A 452 -20.03 43.95 14.31
N GLN A 453 -19.89 43.79 13.01
CA GLN A 453 -20.32 42.54 12.35
C GLN A 453 -19.31 41.41 12.58
N PRO A 454 -19.75 40.12 12.69
CA PRO A 454 -18.86 39.00 12.92
C PRO A 454 -17.98 38.73 11.71
N LEU A 455 -16.86 38.04 11.93
CA LEU A 455 -15.91 37.63 10.89
C LEU A 455 -16.23 36.23 10.44
N ALA A 456 -16.45 36.05 9.14
CA ALA A 456 -16.47 34.73 8.48
C ALA A 456 -15.06 34.36 8.05
N PHE A 457 -14.71 33.09 8.18
CA PHE A 457 -13.32 32.65 7.99
C PHE A 457 -13.19 31.21 7.52
N ARG A 458 -11.99 30.90 7.04
CA ARG A 458 -11.50 29.55 6.78
C ARG A 458 -10.17 29.37 7.53
N TRP A 459 -10.07 28.33 8.34
CA TRP A 459 -9.00 28.16 9.30
C TRP A 459 -8.50 26.72 9.38
N ARG A 460 -7.20 26.55 9.43
CA ARG A 460 -6.56 25.28 9.76
C ARG A 460 -6.26 25.27 11.27
N ALA A 461 -7.07 24.55 12.03
CA ALA A 461 -7.11 24.63 13.50
C ALA A 461 -5.92 23.93 14.17
N LEU A 462 -4.73 24.53 14.08
CA LEU A 462 -3.52 24.02 14.73
C LEU A 462 -3.66 23.74 16.24
N PRO A 463 -4.36 24.59 17.04
CA PRO A 463 -4.53 24.31 18.46
C PRO A 463 -5.26 23.00 18.75
N GLY A 464 -6.03 22.51 17.78
CA GLY A 464 -6.69 21.21 17.84
C GLY A 464 -5.78 20.01 17.57
N GLY A 465 -4.57 20.24 17.13
CA GLY A 465 -3.64 19.18 16.73
C GLY A 465 -3.99 18.52 15.40
N ASN A 466 -3.13 17.62 14.95
CA ASN A 466 -3.33 16.82 13.75
C ASN A 466 -4.54 15.88 13.93
N ARG A 467 -5.25 15.63 12.83
CA ARG A 467 -6.29 14.59 12.80
C ARG A 467 -5.62 13.22 12.82
N GLU A 468 -5.96 12.42 13.80
CA GLU A 468 -5.37 11.10 13.97
C GLU A 468 -6.42 10.00 14.14
N LEU A 469 -6.21 8.91 13.42
CA LEU A 469 -7.02 7.69 13.49
C LEU A 469 -6.11 6.55 13.97
N ARG A 470 -6.55 5.80 14.97
CA ARG A 470 -5.86 4.59 15.43
C ARG A 470 -6.62 3.36 14.98
N THR A 471 -5.93 2.49 14.25
CA THR A 471 -6.47 1.19 13.86
C THR A 471 -5.72 0.09 14.59
N ILE A 472 -6.45 -0.80 15.25
CA ILE A 472 -5.93 -2.01 15.86
C ILE A 472 -6.48 -3.18 15.07
N SER A 473 -5.58 -4.04 14.57
CA SER A 473 -5.90 -5.27 13.85
C SER A 473 -5.35 -6.46 14.63
N ASP A 474 -6.25 -7.30 15.11
CA ASP A 474 -5.95 -8.55 15.79
C ASP A 474 -6.14 -9.72 14.82
N THR A 475 -5.12 -10.56 14.67
CA THR A 475 -5.17 -11.76 13.84
C THR A 475 -4.91 -12.99 14.68
N ARG A 476 -5.61 -14.08 14.40
CA ARG A 476 -5.41 -15.37 15.04
C ARG A 476 -5.64 -16.51 14.06
N ARG A 477 -4.81 -17.54 14.13
CA ARG A 477 -4.95 -18.75 13.34
C ARG A 477 -4.60 -19.94 14.21
N PHE A 478 -5.47 -20.95 14.20
CA PHE A 478 -5.26 -22.22 14.86
C PHE A 478 -5.38 -23.33 13.83
N LEU A 479 -4.36 -24.17 13.73
CA LEU A 479 -4.27 -25.27 12.79
C LEU A 479 -3.96 -26.56 13.52
N ALA A 480 -4.77 -27.59 13.30
CA ALA A 480 -4.42 -28.97 13.57
C ALA A 480 -4.13 -29.70 12.26
N SER A 481 -3.01 -30.40 12.16
CA SER A 481 -2.63 -31.12 10.96
C SER A 481 -2.05 -32.50 11.27
N LEU A 482 -2.22 -33.38 10.31
CA LEU A 482 -1.73 -34.74 10.34
C LEU A 482 -1.09 -35.08 8.97
N GLU A 483 0.11 -35.67 9.00
CA GLU A 483 0.79 -36.12 7.80
C GLU A 483 1.52 -37.45 8.04
N GLY A 484 1.71 -38.22 7.01
CA GLY A 484 2.37 -39.50 7.08
C GLY A 484 2.16 -40.39 5.87
N PRO A 485 2.64 -41.63 5.92
CA PRO A 485 2.44 -42.58 4.83
C PRO A 485 0.97 -42.98 4.70
N LEU A 486 0.55 -43.22 3.46
CA LEU A 486 -0.78 -43.72 3.08
C LEU A 486 -0.60 -44.96 2.17
N PRO A 487 -0.20 -46.11 2.74
CA PRO A 487 0.05 -47.28 1.95
C PRO A 487 -1.25 -47.83 1.34
N LEU A 488 -1.44 -47.60 0.06
CA LEU A 488 -2.56 -48.13 -0.72
C LEU A 488 -2.15 -49.46 -1.43
N PRO A 489 -3.10 -50.35 -1.75
CA PRO A 489 -2.79 -51.58 -2.46
C PRO A 489 -2.22 -51.30 -3.85
N GLY A 490 -1.11 -51.99 -4.22
CA GLY A 490 -0.49 -51.94 -5.52
C GLY A 490 1.01 -51.59 -5.51
N LYS A 491 1.75 -51.99 -6.52
CA LYS A 491 3.23 -51.82 -6.60
C LYS A 491 3.69 -50.38 -6.40
N PHE A 492 2.97 -49.43 -6.93
CA PHE A 492 3.34 -48.00 -6.90
C PHE A 492 2.68 -47.24 -5.76
N PHE A 493 1.49 -47.66 -5.29
CA PHE A 493 0.68 -46.94 -4.35
C PHE A 493 1.06 -47.18 -2.89
N SER A 494 1.99 -48.14 -2.61
CA SER A 494 2.50 -48.38 -1.25
C SER A 494 3.36 -47.24 -0.68
N GLU A 495 3.90 -46.36 -1.56
CA GLU A 495 4.74 -45.22 -1.18
C GLU A 495 3.96 -43.90 -1.17
N TRP A 496 2.62 -43.95 -1.16
CA TRP A 496 1.83 -42.73 -1.05
C TRP A 496 1.89 -42.14 0.36
N GLU A 497 1.87 -40.83 0.39
CA GLU A 497 1.84 -40.05 1.61
C GLU A 497 0.62 -39.12 1.60
N TYR A 498 0.11 -38.77 2.78
CA TYR A 498 -0.97 -37.82 2.91
C TYR A 498 -0.59 -36.63 3.80
N ARG A 499 -1.30 -35.53 3.59
CA ARG A 499 -1.33 -34.37 4.46
C ARG A 499 -2.78 -33.91 4.59
N ALA A 500 -3.23 -33.78 5.85
CA ALA A 500 -4.57 -33.28 6.19
C ALA A 500 -4.45 -32.12 7.16
N GLY A 501 -5.40 -31.21 7.15
CA GLY A 501 -5.45 -30.12 8.08
C GLY A 501 -6.85 -29.55 8.25
N VAL A 502 -7.11 -29.05 9.46
CA VAL A 502 -8.28 -28.23 9.77
C VAL A 502 -7.80 -26.98 10.48
N TYR A 503 -8.22 -25.83 10.01
CA TYR A 503 -7.84 -24.57 10.61
C TYR A 503 -8.94 -23.52 10.60
N GLN A 504 -8.85 -22.59 11.52
CA GLN A 504 -9.59 -21.34 11.50
C GLN A 504 -8.59 -20.19 11.60
N ALA A 505 -8.77 -19.21 10.71
CA ALA A 505 -8.03 -17.95 10.72
C ALA A 505 -9.01 -16.77 10.76
N GLN A 506 -8.74 -15.80 11.61
CA GLN A 506 -9.57 -14.61 11.77
C GLN A 506 -8.72 -13.35 11.82
N SER A 507 -9.22 -12.28 11.21
CA SER A 507 -8.70 -10.91 11.34
C SER A 507 -9.84 -10.00 11.78
N GLU A 508 -9.69 -9.37 12.94
CA GLU A 508 -10.60 -8.36 13.47
C GLU A 508 -9.88 -7.02 13.53
N SER A 509 -10.50 -5.98 12.99
CA SER A 509 -9.89 -4.64 12.96
C SER A 509 -10.89 -3.59 13.40
N LYS A 510 -10.43 -2.60 14.20
CA LYS A 510 -11.23 -1.49 14.70
C LYS A 510 -10.47 -0.19 14.56
N THR A 511 -11.17 0.85 14.11
CA THR A 511 -10.61 2.19 13.97
C THR A 511 -11.33 3.17 14.89
N LYS A 512 -10.53 3.97 15.62
CA LYS A 512 -11.00 4.99 16.57
C LYS A 512 -10.37 6.34 16.26
N LEU A 513 -11.09 7.41 16.60
CA LEU A 513 -10.53 8.76 16.64
C LEU A 513 -9.50 8.84 17.77
N LEU A 514 -8.32 9.36 17.47
CA LEU A 514 -7.26 9.52 18.46
C LEU A 514 -7.02 10.98 18.83
N ASN A 515 -7.00 11.89 17.84
CA ASN A 515 -6.75 13.32 18.06
C ASN A 515 -7.38 14.17 16.95
N GLY A 516 -7.52 15.50 17.17
CA GLY A 516 -7.86 16.48 16.15
C GLY A 516 -9.30 16.44 15.62
N TYR A 517 -10.16 15.62 16.19
CA TYR A 517 -11.58 15.55 15.90
C TYR A 517 -12.42 16.04 17.06
N TYR A 518 -13.44 16.83 16.75
CA TYR A 518 -14.26 17.51 17.75
C TYR A 518 -15.74 17.35 17.43
N TYR A 519 -16.56 17.24 18.47
CA TYR A 519 -18.00 17.41 18.33
C TYR A 519 -18.28 18.81 17.78
N THR A 520 -19.04 18.87 16.70
CA THR A 520 -19.17 20.09 15.89
C THR A 520 -19.81 21.24 16.67
N VAL A 521 -20.89 20.98 17.40
CA VAL A 521 -21.62 22.01 18.14
C VAL A 521 -20.77 22.62 19.27
N PRO A 522 -20.14 21.83 20.16
CA PRO A 522 -19.26 22.40 21.19
C PRO A 522 -18.11 23.21 20.59
N PHE A 523 -17.47 22.71 19.54
CA PHE A 523 -16.36 23.42 18.89
C PHE A 523 -16.82 24.77 18.29
N VAL A 524 -17.94 24.77 17.55
CA VAL A 524 -18.51 25.99 16.98
C VAL A 524 -18.88 27.03 18.07
N ASN A 525 -19.37 26.57 19.22
CA ASN A 525 -19.69 27.44 20.34
C ASN A 525 -18.45 28.14 20.94
N LEU A 526 -17.30 27.44 21.00
CA LEU A 526 -16.04 28.08 21.44
C LEU A 526 -15.64 29.25 20.51
N ILE A 527 -15.84 29.10 19.22
CA ILE A 527 -15.59 30.17 18.23
C ILE A 527 -16.60 31.31 18.41
N ARG A 528 -17.90 30.99 18.46
CA ARG A 528 -19.00 31.98 18.53
C ARG A 528 -19.00 32.80 19.79
N THR A 529 -18.47 32.29 20.86
CA THR A 529 -18.28 33.00 22.12
C THR A 529 -16.98 33.79 22.21
N GLY A 530 -16.11 33.67 21.19
CA GLY A 530 -14.79 34.30 21.17
C GLY A 530 -13.75 33.67 22.11
N VAL A 531 -14.08 32.55 22.76
CA VAL A 531 -13.16 31.81 23.64
C VAL A 531 -12.01 31.22 22.83
N LEU A 532 -12.32 30.57 21.71
CA LEU A 532 -11.31 30.02 20.77
C LEU A 532 -11.12 30.98 19.60
N SER A 533 -9.90 31.46 19.41
CA SER A 533 -9.58 32.43 18.36
C SER A 533 -8.90 31.78 17.14
N PRO A 534 -9.52 31.88 15.96
CA PRO A 534 -8.89 31.49 14.71
C PRO A 534 -7.80 32.49 14.23
N PHE A 535 -7.62 33.60 14.93
CA PHE A 535 -6.68 34.67 14.59
C PHE A 535 -5.52 34.76 15.58
N SER A 536 -5.25 33.73 16.38
CA SER A 536 -4.12 33.67 17.30
C SER A 536 -3.43 32.31 17.23
N TYR A 537 -2.09 32.28 17.24
CA TYR A 537 -1.32 31.06 17.41
C TYR A 537 -1.41 30.51 18.84
N THR A 538 -1.44 31.41 19.80
CA THR A 538 -1.59 31.12 21.24
C THR A 538 -3.04 31.19 21.67
N GLN A 539 -3.49 30.16 22.38
CA GLN A 539 -4.84 30.12 22.90
C GLN A 539 -4.86 30.33 24.43
N THR A 540 -5.96 30.84 24.96
CA THR A 540 -6.15 30.93 26.41
C THR A 540 -6.33 29.55 27.04
N GLN A 541 -6.13 29.43 28.36
CA GLN A 541 -6.39 28.17 29.07
C GLN A 541 -7.86 27.74 28.90
N ALA A 542 -8.79 28.70 28.94
CA ALA A 542 -10.23 28.42 28.72
C ALA A 542 -10.49 27.81 27.33
N ALA A 543 -9.78 28.27 26.30
CA ALA A 543 -9.89 27.68 24.96
C ALA A 543 -9.31 26.24 24.91
N ILE A 544 -8.20 26.02 25.59
CA ILE A 544 -7.56 24.69 25.67
C ILE A 544 -8.51 23.71 26.40
N ASP A 545 -9.05 24.12 27.54
CA ASP A 545 -9.99 23.32 28.34
C ASP A 545 -11.29 23.05 27.54
N GLY A 546 -11.77 24.04 26.80
CA GLY A 546 -12.94 23.94 25.95
C GLY A 546 -12.69 22.95 24.77
N LEU A 547 -11.51 22.99 24.14
CA LEU A 547 -11.13 22.03 23.12
C LEU A 547 -11.06 20.59 23.68
N ALA A 548 -10.50 20.42 24.88
CA ALA A 548 -10.47 19.12 25.55
C ALA A 548 -11.89 18.59 25.82
N ALA A 549 -12.80 19.45 26.27
CA ALA A 549 -14.20 19.09 26.52
C ALA A 549 -14.99 18.79 25.24
N ALA A 550 -14.66 19.44 24.12
CA ALA A 550 -15.28 19.20 22.82
C ALA A 550 -14.67 17.99 22.05
N SER A 551 -13.61 17.38 22.57
CA SER A 551 -12.85 16.32 21.90
C SER A 551 -13.69 15.06 21.70
N ALA A 552 -13.58 14.47 20.51
CA ALA A 552 -14.16 13.18 20.17
C ALA A 552 -13.15 12.02 20.25
N THR A 553 -12.07 12.19 20.99
CA THR A 553 -11.04 11.15 21.19
C THR A 553 -11.65 9.88 21.76
N GLY A 554 -11.27 8.71 21.23
CA GLY A 554 -11.73 7.40 21.66
C GLY A 554 -13.01 6.93 20.97
N VAL A 555 -13.72 7.78 20.23
CA VAL A 555 -14.92 7.40 19.47
C VAL A 555 -14.54 6.37 18.41
N GLU A 556 -15.22 5.24 18.40
CA GLU A 556 -15.07 4.19 17.39
C GLU A 556 -15.76 4.63 16.09
N LEU A 557 -15.03 4.54 14.98
CA LEU A 557 -15.52 4.94 13.67
C LEU A 557 -16.20 3.77 12.95
N TYR A 558 -15.52 2.66 12.91
CA TYR A 558 -15.95 1.42 12.26
C TYR A 558 -15.06 0.26 12.69
N GLY A 559 -15.56 -0.94 12.47
CA GLY A 559 -14.84 -2.19 12.64
C GLY A 559 -15.19 -3.19 11.56
N GLY A 560 -14.41 -4.26 11.47
CA GLY A 560 -14.69 -5.36 10.56
C GLY A 560 -13.99 -6.62 11.00
N THR A 561 -14.58 -7.76 10.61
CA THR A 561 -14.08 -9.09 10.92
C THR A 561 -14.13 -9.95 9.68
N PHE A 562 -13.02 -10.62 9.37
CA PHE A 562 -12.95 -11.66 8.34
C PHE A 562 -12.52 -12.97 8.98
N THR A 563 -13.31 -14.03 8.78
CA THR A 563 -13.01 -15.37 9.29
C THR A 563 -12.94 -16.36 8.13
N THR A 564 -11.92 -17.22 8.14
CA THR A 564 -11.78 -18.35 7.22
C THR A 564 -11.68 -19.63 8.04
N THR A 565 -12.57 -20.58 7.81
CA THR A 565 -12.51 -21.94 8.34
C THR A 565 -12.30 -22.89 7.18
N GLN A 566 -11.27 -23.74 7.23
CA GLN A 566 -10.94 -24.65 6.13
C GLN A 566 -10.53 -26.02 6.64
N ALA A 567 -10.94 -27.04 5.90
CA ALA A 567 -10.42 -28.42 5.97
C ALA A 567 -9.80 -28.78 4.62
N ASP A 568 -8.58 -29.32 4.65
CA ASP A 568 -7.85 -29.71 3.45
C ASP A 568 -7.29 -31.13 3.59
N PHE A 569 -7.21 -31.82 2.45
CA PHE A 569 -6.56 -33.13 2.33
C PHE A 569 -5.81 -33.22 1.01
N THR A 570 -4.60 -33.76 1.04
CA THR A 570 -3.80 -34.05 -0.16
C THR A 570 -3.14 -35.41 0.03
N ALA A 571 -3.21 -36.26 -0.98
CA ALA A 571 -2.42 -37.47 -1.07
C ALA A 571 -1.56 -37.43 -2.31
N SER A 572 -0.30 -37.86 -2.22
CA SER A 572 0.63 -37.86 -3.33
C SER A 572 1.61 -39.04 -3.26
N GLY A 573 2.04 -39.49 -4.42
CA GLY A 573 2.98 -40.60 -4.53
C GLY A 573 3.19 -41.10 -5.97
N PRO A 574 4.01 -42.12 -6.17
CA PRO A 574 4.24 -42.69 -7.49
C PRO A 574 2.96 -43.38 -8.02
N VAL A 575 2.72 -43.24 -9.32
CA VAL A 575 1.54 -43.81 -10.01
C VAL A 575 1.97 -44.91 -11.01
N TRP A 576 3.01 -44.64 -11.77
CA TRP A 576 3.50 -45.52 -12.80
C TRP A 576 4.98 -45.27 -13.12
N GLU A 577 5.63 -46.15 -13.84
CA GLU A 577 7.03 -46.03 -14.25
C GLU A 577 7.15 -45.93 -15.77
N LEU A 578 7.81 -44.87 -16.26
CA LEU A 578 8.16 -44.66 -17.66
C LEU A 578 9.68 -44.81 -17.85
N PRO A 579 10.17 -44.95 -19.10
CA PRO A 579 11.61 -44.92 -19.37
C PRO A 579 12.34 -43.66 -18.85
N GLY A 580 11.62 -42.56 -18.68
CA GLY A 580 12.15 -41.32 -18.12
C GLY A 580 12.20 -41.28 -16.58
N GLY A 581 11.44 -42.15 -15.90
CA GLY A 581 11.34 -42.21 -14.44
C GLY A 581 9.92 -42.46 -13.92
N LEU A 582 9.74 -42.33 -12.61
CA LEU A 582 8.44 -42.54 -11.97
C LEU A 582 7.48 -41.37 -12.25
N ILE A 583 6.29 -41.66 -12.76
CA ILE A 583 5.18 -40.71 -12.77
C ILE A 583 4.76 -40.48 -11.32
N GLN A 584 4.78 -39.25 -10.88
CA GLN A 584 4.24 -38.84 -9.59
C GLN A 584 2.85 -38.24 -9.75
N GLY A 585 1.93 -38.59 -8.85
CA GLY A 585 0.58 -38.05 -8.83
C GLY A 585 0.24 -37.40 -7.50
N ALA A 586 -0.65 -36.44 -7.52
CA ALA A 586 -1.28 -35.89 -6.33
C ALA A 586 -2.78 -35.67 -6.58
N ILE A 587 -3.58 -35.94 -5.57
CA ILE A 587 -5.00 -35.63 -5.54
C ILE A 587 -5.33 -34.95 -4.21
N GLY A 588 -6.31 -34.07 -4.22
CA GLY A 588 -6.71 -33.44 -2.98
C GLY A 588 -8.06 -32.72 -3.09
N PHE A 589 -8.53 -32.35 -1.95
CA PHE A 589 -9.72 -31.51 -1.82
C PHE A 589 -9.50 -30.45 -0.75
N ASP A 590 -10.21 -29.33 -0.88
CA ASP A 590 -10.41 -28.40 0.21
C ASP A 590 -11.89 -27.99 0.33
N PHE A 591 -12.32 -27.81 1.55
CA PHE A 591 -13.60 -27.21 1.92
C PHE A 591 -13.32 -25.99 2.76
N ARG A 592 -13.82 -24.82 2.33
CA ARG A 592 -13.56 -23.55 3.00
C ARG A 592 -14.85 -22.76 3.15
N ARG A 593 -15.06 -22.20 4.33
CA ARG A 593 -16.06 -21.18 4.62
C ARG A 593 -15.38 -19.86 4.90
N GLU A 594 -15.84 -18.82 4.24
CA GLU A 594 -15.43 -17.43 4.46
C GLU A 594 -16.62 -16.65 5.01
N GLU A 595 -16.37 -15.87 6.07
CA GLU A 595 -17.35 -15.02 6.73
C GLU A 595 -16.80 -13.62 6.83
N TYR A 596 -17.62 -12.62 6.53
CA TYR A 596 -17.22 -11.22 6.57
C TYR A 596 -18.32 -10.35 7.17
N GLU A 597 -17.92 -9.46 8.08
CA GLU A 597 -18.81 -8.45 8.64
C GLU A 597 -18.06 -7.12 8.71
N PHE A 598 -18.68 -6.07 8.20
CA PHE A 598 -18.21 -4.69 8.36
C PHE A 598 -19.25 -3.88 9.13
N LYS A 599 -18.81 -3.25 10.21
CA LYS A 599 -19.64 -2.42 11.10
C LYS A 599 -19.32 -0.96 10.90
N GLY A 600 -20.34 -0.15 10.74
CA GLY A 600 -20.24 1.31 10.73
C GLY A 600 -20.13 1.89 12.14
N ASP A 601 -20.60 3.12 12.29
CA ASP A 601 -20.62 3.85 13.58
C ASP A 601 -21.43 3.07 14.64
N PRO A 602 -20.80 2.60 15.72
CA PRO A 602 -21.50 1.82 16.75
C PRO A 602 -22.30 2.66 17.73
N ARG A 603 -22.26 4.00 17.63
CA ARG A 603 -22.94 4.87 18.57
C ARG A 603 -24.47 4.83 18.37
N PRO A 604 -25.24 4.77 19.44
CA PRO A 604 -26.69 4.98 19.34
C PRO A 604 -27.02 6.45 19.05
N ASN A 605 -28.16 6.70 18.44
CA ASN A 605 -28.72 8.05 18.24
C ASN A 605 -27.81 9.05 17.48
N VAL A 606 -27.09 8.57 16.45
CA VAL A 606 -26.25 9.42 15.59
C VAL A 606 -27.05 10.35 14.65
N SER A 607 -28.35 10.40 14.77
CA SER A 607 -29.24 11.26 13.99
C SER A 607 -29.45 12.67 14.58
N THR A 608 -28.78 13.02 15.66
CA THR A 608 -28.86 14.32 16.31
C THR A 608 -27.67 15.22 15.94
N VAL A 609 -27.90 16.54 15.93
CA VAL A 609 -26.82 17.52 15.66
C VAL A 609 -25.69 17.43 16.69
N ASP A 610 -26.01 17.10 17.93
CA ASP A 610 -25.04 16.98 19.02
C ASP A 610 -24.09 15.77 18.83
N SER A 611 -24.49 14.78 18.04
CA SER A 611 -23.65 13.62 17.72
C SER A 611 -22.69 13.87 16.56
N LEU A 612 -22.81 14.99 15.84
CA LEU A 612 -21.94 15.33 14.72
C LEU A 612 -20.50 15.55 15.15
N ILE A 613 -19.58 14.83 14.52
CA ILE A 613 -18.14 15.04 14.63
C ILE A 613 -17.63 15.48 13.26
N PHE A 614 -17.10 16.70 13.20
CA PHE A 614 -16.72 17.32 11.94
C PHE A 614 -15.57 16.55 11.23
N ASN A 615 -15.74 16.25 9.94
CA ASN A 615 -14.78 15.51 9.10
C ASN A 615 -14.38 14.12 9.63
N ALA A 616 -15.09 13.58 10.61
CA ALA A 616 -14.84 12.20 11.02
C ALA A 616 -15.29 11.23 9.92
N PRO A 617 -14.43 10.32 9.50
CA PRO A 617 -14.67 9.47 8.34
C PRO A 617 -15.50 8.22 8.70
N PHE A 618 -16.71 8.40 9.20
CA PHE A 618 -17.65 7.30 9.41
C PHE A 618 -18.09 6.67 8.09
N ASP A 619 -18.11 5.35 8.06
CA ASP A 619 -18.50 4.56 6.89
C ASP A 619 -19.82 3.80 7.11
N ASN A 620 -20.81 4.43 7.71
CA ASN A 620 -22.11 3.81 8.01
C ASN A 620 -22.83 3.29 6.77
N GLY A 621 -22.66 3.96 5.63
CA GLY A 621 -23.21 3.53 4.36
C GLY A 621 -22.63 2.21 3.83
N LEU A 622 -21.49 1.75 4.38
CA LEU A 622 -20.82 0.50 3.99
C LEU A 622 -20.98 -0.63 5.02
N ALA A 623 -21.73 -0.40 6.10
CA ALA A 623 -22.00 -1.47 7.08
C ALA A 623 -22.77 -2.62 6.45
N THR A 624 -22.32 -3.85 6.66
CA THR A 624 -23.02 -5.04 6.15
C THR A 624 -24.31 -5.30 6.95
N ALA A 625 -25.30 -5.89 6.30
CA ALA A 625 -26.52 -6.35 6.95
C ALA A 625 -26.27 -7.70 7.65
N GLY A 626 -25.48 -7.67 8.73
CA GLY A 626 -25.02 -8.87 9.43
C GLY A 626 -23.80 -9.52 8.79
N THR A 627 -23.53 -10.76 9.15
CA THR A 627 -22.41 -11.54 8.63
C THR A 627 -22.72 -12.09 7.26
N LEU A 628 -21.87 -11.81 6.29
CA LEU A 628 -21.93 -12.38 4.93
C LEU A 628 -21.11 -13.66 4.89
N GLU A 629 -21.61 -14.69 4.24
CA GLU A 629 -20.99 -16.02 4.20
C GLU A 629 -20.80 -16.52 2.76
N ARG A 630 -19.76 -17.32 2.56
CA ARG A 630 -19.48 -17.99 1.30
C ARG A 630 -18.80 -19.33 1.53
N ASP A 631 -19.39 -20.42 1.03
CA ASP A 631 -18.78 -21.75 1.01
C ASP A 631 -18.07 -22.02 -0.31
N ILE A 632 -16.89 -22.63 -0.20
CA ILE A 632 -16.06 -23.04 -1.33
C ILE A 632 -15.75 -24.54 -1.17
N LYS A 633 -15.99 -25.32 -2.22
CA LYS A 633 -15.64 -26.73 -2.30
C LYS A 633 -14.73 -26.93 -3.49
N ALA A 634 -13.61 -27.56 -3.30
CA ALA A 634 -12.66 -27.76 -4.38
C ALA A 634 -12.08 -29.17 -4.41
N VAL A 635 -11.83 -29.64 -5.61
CA VAL A 635 -11.07 -30.87 -5.89
C VAL A 635 -9.97 -30.54 -6.88
N PHE A 636 -8.80 -31.16 -6.72
CA PHE A 636 -7.69 -30.96 -7.63
C PHE A 636 -6.91 -32.27 -7.85
N ALA A 637 -6.22 -32.33 -8.97
CA ALA A 637 -5.28 -33.41 -9.31
C ALA A 637 -4.06 -32.83 -10.01
N GLU A 638 -2.91 -33.47 -9.81
CA GLU A 638 -1.64 -33.12 -10.42
C GLU A 638 -0.92 -34.39 -10.83
N LEU A 639 -0.27 -34.39 -12.02
CA LEU A 639 0.58 -35.46 -12.53
C LEU A 639 1.89 -34.88 -13.02
N GLN A 640 3.01 -35.37 -12.51
CA GLN A 640 4.35 -35.11 -13.05
C GLN A 640 4.80 -36.35 -13.83
N ILE A 641 5.00 -36.16 -15.12
CA ILE A 641 5.25 -37.22 -16.10
C ILE A 641 6.66 -37.03 -16.70
N PRO A 642 7.66 -37.75 -16.27
CA PRO A 642 8.99 -37.74 -16.87
C PRO A 642 8.94 -38.54 -18.19
N LEU A 643 8.64 -37.84 -19.30
CA LEU A 643 8.53 -38.43 -20.64
C LEU A 643 9.86 -39.08 -21.08
N TRP A 644 10.96 -38.36 -20.82
CA TRP A 644 12.34 -38.82 -20.98
C TRP A 644 13.18 -38.30 -19.80
N LYS A 645 14.40 -38.74 -19.66
CA LYS A 645 15.33 -38.31 -18.60
C LYS A 645 15.56 -36.78 -18.56
N ASN A 646 15.33 -36.11 -19.68
CA ASN A 646 15.57 -34.70 -19.88
C ASN A 646 14.30 -33.92 -20.22
N LEU A 647 13.12 -34.54 -20.18
CA LEU A 647 11.85 -33.92 -20.52
C LEU A 647 10.77 -34.33 -19.54
N ASP A 648 10.31 -33.38 -18.75
CA ASP A 648 9.21 -33.52 -17.79
C ASP A 648 7.98 -32.70 -18.25
N LEU A 649 6.84 -33.35 -18.21
CA LEU A 649 5.52 -32.70 -18.37
C LEU A 649 4.80 -32.71 -17.03
N ASN A 650 4.31 -31.56 -16.58
CA ASN A 650 3.41 -31.50 -15.42
C ASN A 650 2.02 -31.03 -15.88
N LEU A 651 0.99 -31.78 -15.47
CA LEU A 651 -0.41 -31.49 -15.73
C LEU A 651 -1.11 -31.30 -14.39
N ALA A 652 -1.80 -30.20 -14.20
CA ALA A 652 -2.63 -29.98 -13.03
C ALA A 652 -4.01 -29.44 -13.44
N GLY A 653 -5.02 -29.73 -12.64
CA GLY A 653 -6.35 -29.24 -12.84
C GLY A 653 -7.08 -29.14 -11.52
N ARG A 654 -7.86 -28.09 -11.37
CA ARG A 654 -8.67 -27.82 -10.18
C ARG A 654 -10.05 -27.37 -10.58
N ARG A 655 -11.06 -27.88 -9.89
CA ARG A 655 -12.43 -27.44 -9.99
C ARG A 655 -12.88 -26.90 -8.64
N ASP A 656 -13.31 -25.65 -8.64
CA ASP A 656 -13.86 -24.96 -7.48
C ASP A 656 -15.36 -24.71 -7.68
N GLN A 657 -16.15 -24.90 -6.63
CA GLN A 657 -17.56 -24.55 -6.56
C GLN A 657 -17.77 -23.53 -5.46
N TYR A 658 -18.37 -22.41 -5.80
CA TYR A 658 -18.63 -21.28 -4.91
C TYR A 658 -20.13 -21.07 -4.72
N THR A 659 -20.54 -20.78 -3.50
CA THR A 659 -21.91 -20.28 -3.25
C THR A 659 -22.08 -18.93 -3.96
N GLY A 660 -23.11 -18.83 -4.79
CA GLY A 660 -23.47 -17.60 -5.51
C GLY A 660 -22.82 -17.40 -6.88
N PHE A 661 -21.74 -18.14 -7.24
CA PHE A 661 -21.03 -17.97 -8.52
C PHE A 661 -21.04 -19.20 -9.43
N GLY A 662 -21.43 -20.37 -8.90
CA GLY A 662 -21.30 -21.63 -9.63
C GLY A 662 -19.91 -22.24 -9.52
N SER A 663 -19.41 -22.83 -10.60
CA SER A 663 -18.11 -23.52 -10.60
C SER A 663 -17.16 -22.99 -11.66
N THR A 664 -15.84 -23.00 -11.32
CA THR A 664 -14.74 -22.71 -12.25
C THR A 664 -13.85 -23.95 -12.38
N THR A 665 -13.21 -24.13 -13.53
CA THR A 665 -12.23 -25.20 -13.75
C THR A 665 -10.97 -24.61 -14.35
N ASN A 666 -9.84 -24.83 -13.69
CA ASN A 666 -8.56 -24.19 -14.02
C ASN A 666 -7.51 -25.26 -14.32
N PRO A 667 -7.18 -25.52 -15.61
CA PRO A 667 -6.09 -26.36 -16.01
C PRO A 667 -4.75 -25.62 -15.94
N LYS A 668 -3.68 -26.39 -15.77
CA LYS A 668 -2.28 -25.95 -15.90
C LYS A 668 -1.45 -27.03 -16.58
N VAL A 669 -0.63 -26.61 -17.51
CA VAL A 669 0.36 -27.44 -18.20
C VAL A 669 1.71 -26.79 -18.09
N THR A 670 2.73 -27.52 -17.61
CA THR A 670 4.10 -27.02 -17.59
C THR A 670 5.04 -28.05 -18.22
N LEU A 671 6.03 -27.56 -18.93
CA LEU A 671 7.05 -28.34 -19.62
C LEU A 671 8.42 -27.91 -19.09
N ARG A 672 9.27 -28.90 -18.77
CA ARG A 672 10.68 -28.73 -18.43
C ARG A 672 11.51 -29.58 -19.37
N PHE A 673 12.45 -28.96 -20.10
CA PHE A 673 13.31 -29.61 -21.07
C PHE A 673 14.76 -29.23 -20.88
N ASN A 674 15.58 -30.20 -20.55
CA ASN A 674 17.03 -30.09 -20.38
C ASN A 674 17.77 -30.80 -21.53
N PRO A 675 17.91 -30.21 -22.74
CA PRO A 675 18.63 -30.84 -23.84
C PRO A 675 20.10 -31.07 -23.51
N HIS A 676 20.66 -30.30 -22.60
CA HIS A 676 22.02 -30.37 -22.12
C HIS A 676 22.08 -29.97 -20.65
N GLU A 677 23.01 -30.51 -19.86
CA GLU A 677 23.16 -30.15 -18.43
C GLU A 677 23.31 -28.66 -18.12
N LYS A 678 23.73 -27.87 -19.12
CA LYS A 678 23.94 -26.43 -19.01
C LYS A 678 22.71 -25.59 -19.41
N VAL A 679 21.69 -26.20 -20.00
CA VAL A 679 20.55 -25.45 -20.55
C VAL A 679 19.26 -26.10 -20.12
N LEU A 680 18.40 -25.32 -19.50
CA LEU A 680 17.03 -25.67 -19.15
C LEU A 680 16.07 -24.74 -19.87
N PHE A 681 15.12 -25.30 -20.59
CA PHE A 681 13.93 -24.62 -21.10
C PHE A 681 12.73 -24.94 -20.20
N ARG A 682 11.91 -23.95 -19.93
CA ARG A 682 10.66 -24.12 -19.20
C ARG A 682 9.54 -23.35 -19.88
N ALA A 683 8.35 -23.92 -19.90
CA ALA A 683 7.16 -23.26 -20.42
C ALA A 683 5.96 -23.61 -19.55
N SER A 684 5.04 -22.67 -19.40
CA SER A 684 3.80 -22.85 -18.66
C SER A 684 2.64 -22.17 -19.36
N TYR A 685 1.50 -22.85 -19.35
CA TYR A 685 0.19 -22.28 -19.64
C TYR A 685 -0.75 -22.65 -18.50
N SER A 686 -1.47 -21.66 -17.98
CA SER A 686 -2.50 -21.90 -16.96
C SER A 686 -3.63 -20.89 -17.10
N THR A 687 -4.82 -21.31 -16.69
CA THR A 687 -5.91 -20.37 -16.43
C THR A 687 -5.98 -20.04 -14.95
N GLY A 688 -6.57 -18.92 -14.63
CA GLY A 688 -6.79 -18.46 -13.27
C GLY A 688 -8.07 -17.67 -13.16
N PHE A 689 -8.48 -17.40 -11.93
CA PHE A 689 -9.67 -16.62 -11.68
C PHE A 689 -9.56 -15.85 -10.36
N ARG A 690 -10.38 -14.81 -10.23
CA ARG A 690 -10.56 -14.07 -9.00
C ARG A 690 -12.02 -13.83 -8.74
N VAL A 691 -12.51 -14.25 -7.58
CA VAL A 691 -13.90 -13.99 -7.18
C VAL A 691 -14.04 -12.54 -6.68
N PRO A 692 -15.22 -11.90 -6.86
CA PRO A 692 -15.49 -10.59 -6.25
C PRO A 692 -15.33 -10.66 -4.74
N THR A 693 -14.82 -9.60 -4.13
CA THR A 693 -14.81 -9.48 -2.66
C THR A 693 -16.22 -9.26 -2.13
N PHE A 694 -16.45 -9.56 -0.84
CA PHE A 694 -17.73 -9.28 -0.20
C PHE A 694 -18.15 -7.81 -0.34
N LYS A 695 -17.21 -6.88 -0.21
CA LYS A 695 -17.48 -5.45 -0.39
C LYS A 695 -17.89 -5.12 -1.82
N GLN A 696 -17.22 -5.67 -2.83
CA GLN A 696 -17.61 -5.42 -4.22
C GLN A 696 -19.03 -5.88 -4.54
N GLN A 697 -19.53 -6.93 -3.86
CA GLN A 697 -20.87 -7.44 -4.08
C GLN A 697 -21.94 -6.83 -3.17
N PHE A 698 -21.62 -6.65 -1.90
CA PHE A 698 -22.63 -6.46 -0.86
C PHE A 698 -22.48 -5.17 -0.06
N ASP A 699 -21.54 -4.27 -0.41
CA ASP A 699 -21.55 -2.94 0.17
C ASP A 699 -22.93 -2.30 -0.05
N PRO A 700 -23.55 -1.72 0.99
CA PRO A 700 -24.87 -1.12 0.85
C PRO A 700 -24.89 -0.03 -0.22
N THR A 701 -25.98 0.03 -0.96
CA THR A 701 -26.18 1.03 -2.00
C THR A 701 -26.48 2.40 -1.36
N PHE A 702 -25.77 3.42 -1.77
CA PHE A 702 -26.00 4.79 -1.35
C PHE A 702 -25.82 5.77 -2.51
N THR A 703 -26.42 6.95 -2.39
CA THR A 703 -26.28 8.02 -3.38
C THR A 703 -25.38 9.14 -2.87
N SER A 704 -24.62 9.73 -3.77
CA SER A 704 -23.82 10.93 -3.52
C SER A 704 -24.12 11.98 -4.55
N ILE A 705 -24.26 13.23 -4.12
CA ILE A 705 -24.46 14.35 -5.04
C ILE A 705 -23.21 14.48 -5.93
N ILE A 706 -23.39 14.64 -7.23
CA ILE A 706 -22.32 14.97 -8.14
C ILE A 706 -21.92 16.43 -7.89
N ALA A 707 -20.81 16.62 -7.19
CA ALA A 707 -20.23 17.92 -6.93
C ALA A 707 -19.31 18.32 -8.11
N GLY A 708 -19.42 19.53 -8.56
CA GLY A 708 -18.55 20.10 -9.58
C GLY A 708 -19.30 20.41 -10.89
N ALA A 709 -18.97 21.55 -11.45
CA ALA A 709 -19.43 22.00 -12.76
C ALA A 709 -18.75 21.17 -13.85
N ASP A 710 -19.32 21.22 -15.04
CA ASP A 710 -18.75 20.76 -16.32
C ASP A 710 -19.04 19.32 -16.76
N LEU A 711 -20.00 18.65 -16.14
CA LEU A 711 -20.56 17.45 -16.74
C LEU A 711 -21.59 17.84 -17.81
N ILE A 712 -21.39 17.38 -19.03
CA ILE A 712 -22.28 17.61 -20.17
C ILE A 712 -23.04 16.31 -20.43
N ASP A 713 -24.34 16.43 -20.58
CA ASP A 713 -25.16 15.32 -21.09
C ASP A 713 -24.74 15.03 -22.54
N PRO A 714 -24.17 13.83 -22.80
CA PRO A 714 -23.62 13.52 -24.12
C PRO A 714 -24.68 13.38 -25.22
N VAL A 715 -25.95 13.26 -24.86
CA VAL A 715 -27.06 13.14 -25.81
C VAL A 715 -27.65 14.49 -26.18
N THR A 716 -27.80 15.37 -25.21
CA THR A 716 -28.45 16.68 -25.42
C THR A 716 -27.45 17.81 -25.60
N GLY A 717 -26.17 17.59 -25.24
CA GLY A 717 -25.16 18.66 -25.24
C GLY A 717 -25.32 19.69 -24.13
N VAL A 718 -26.30 19.51 -23.24
CA VAL A 718 -26.62 20.46 -22.17
C VAL A 718 -25.81 20.12 -20.91
N ALA A 719 -25.31 21.17 -20.24
CA ALA A 719 -24.63 20.97 -18.97
C ALA A 719 -25.59 20.40 -17.91
N ILE A 720 -25.12 19.39 -17.16
CA ILE A 720 -25.84 18.84 -16.01
C ILE A 720 -25.71 19.85 -14.87
N PRO A 721 -26.80 20.46 -14.40
CA PRO A 721 -26.70 21.48 -13.36
C PRO A 721 -26.06 20.91 -12.09
N PRO A 722 -25.17 21.66 -11.43
CA PRO A 722 -24.56 21.23 -10.18
C PRO A 722 -25.61 20.80 -9.13
N ASN A 723 -25.34 19.73 -8.42
CA ASN A 723 -26.19 19.20 -7.35
C ASN A 723 -27.59 18.70 -7.78
N THR A 724 -27.84 18.50 -9.07
CA THR A 724 -29.13 17.98 -9.57
C THR A 724 -29.09 16.49 -9.90
N ALA A 725 -27.93 15.95 -10.20
CA ALA A 725 -27.73 14.51 -10.43
C ALA A 725 -26.94 13.86 -9.30
N GLN A 726 -27.17 12.58 -9.09
CA GLN A 726 -26.51 11.79 -8.05
C GLN A 726 -25.71 10.63 -8.68
N THR A 727 -24.64 10.21 -8.01
CA THR A 727 -24.03 8.91 -8.29
C THR A 727 -24.68 7.85 -7.42
N LEU A 728 -24.95 6.69 -8.02
CA LEU A 728 -25.34 5.49 -7.29
C LEU A 728 -24.07 4.66 -7.02
N ASN A 729 -23.73 4.51 -5.75
CA ASN A 729 -22.52 3.84 -5.26
C ASN A 729 -22.92 2.56 -4.49
N GLY A 730 -21.91 1.78 -4.08
CA GLY A 730 -22.08 0.57 -3.30
C GLY A 730 -21.64 -0.68 -4.05
N GLY A 731 -22.00 -1.84 -3.53
CA GLY A 731 -21.72 -3.13 -4.15
C GLY A 731 -22.74 -3.50 -5.24
N LYS A 732 -22.43 -4.55 -6.01
CA LYS A 732 -23.31 -5.11 -7.04
C LYS A 732 -23.32 -6.63 -6.95
N PRO A 733 -24.44 -7.23 -6.45
CA PRO A 733 -24.49 -8.67 -6.16
C PRO A 733 -24.31 -9.60 -7.37
N ASP A 734 -24.62 -9.14 -8.59
CA ASP A 734 -24.55 -9.91 -9.84
C ASP A 734 -23.15 -9.96 -10.48
N LEU A 735 -22.12 -9.46 -9.78
CA LEU A 735 -20.74 -9.56 -10.24
C LEU A 735 -20.31 -11.02 -10.39
N LYS A 736 -19.59 -11.29 -11.49
CA LYS A 736 -19.02 -12.60 -11.82
C LYS A 736 -17.53 -12.64 -11.45
N PRO A 737 -16.93 -13.83 -11.31
CA PRO A 737 -15.48 -13.96 -11.23
C PRO A 737 -14.80 -13.34 -12.46
N GLU A 738 -13.63 -12.75 -12.24
CA GLU A 738 -12.69 -12.39 -13.31
C GLU A 738 -11.96 -13.66 -13.75
N GLU A 739 -11.65 -13.77 -15.03
CA GLU A 739 -10.87 -14.87 -15.59
C GLU A 739 -9.51 -14.38 -16.07
N ALA A 740 -8.52 -15.26 -16.07
CA ALA A 740 -7.16 -14.94 -16.49
C ALA A 740 -6.53 -16.08 -17.29
N ASP A 741 -5.87 -15.72 -18.39
CA ASP A 741 -4.96 -16.57 -19.15
C ASP A 741 -3.52 -16.16 -18.86
N MET A 742 -2.72 -17.12 -18.43
CA MET A 742 -1.33 -16.90 -18.04
C MET A 742 -0.40 -17.81 -18.84
N LYS A 743 0.67 -17.21 -19.38
CA LYS A 743 1.69 -17.90 -20.18
C LYS A 743 3.07 -17.49 -19.70
N SER A 744 3.96 -18.44 -19.59
CA SER A 744 5.37 -18.15 -19.35
C SER A 744 6.28 -19.04 -20.20
N PHE A 745 7.44 -18.51 -20.55
CA PHE A 745 8.52 -19.22 -21.22
C PHE A 745 9.85 -18.73 -20.67
N GLY A 746 10.71 -19.66 -20.24
CA GLY A 746 11.98 -19.32 -19.64
C GLY A 746 13.13 -20.18 -20.13
N VAL A 747 14.32 -19.60 -20.05
CA VAL A 747 15.60 -20.27 -20.33
C VAL A 747 16.53 -20.04 -19.16
N VAL A 748 17.09 -21.13 -18.61
CA VAL A 748 18.17 -21.05 -17.63
C VAL A 748 19.42 -21.62 -18.28
N PHE A 749 20.52 -20.86 -18.18
CA PHE A 749 21.79 -21.19 -18.77
C PHE A 749 22.91 -21.20 -17.72
N THR A 750 23.56 -22.31 -17.52
CA THR A 750 24.66 -22.52 -16.56
C THR A 750 25.96 -22.82 -17.34
N PRO A 751 26.62 -21.81 -17.94
CA PRO A 751 27.79 -22.00 -18.79
C PRO A 751 28.94 -22.73 -18.08
N ILE A 752 29.11 -22.43 -16.81
CA ILE A 752 30.02 -23.07 -15.86
C ILE A 752 29.31 -23.27 -14.53
N LYS A 753 29.73 -24.18 -13.67
CA LYS A 753 29.08 -24.56 -12.41
C LYS A 753 28.81 -23.37 -11.47
N ASN A 754 29.60 -22.31 -11.63
CA ASN A 754 29.56 -21.15 -10.74
C ASN A 754 28.70 -19.97 -11.27
N ILE A 755 28.15 -20.06 -12.47
CA ILE A 755 27.35 -19.00 -13.10
C ILE A 755 26.01 -19.57 -13.54
N THR A 756 24.93 -18.94 -13.08
CA THR A 756 23.56 -19.24 -13.54
C THR A 756 22.95 -17.96 -14.11
N LEU A 757 22.42 -18.04 -15.30
CA LEU A 757 21.72 -16.97 -16.00
C LEU A 757 20.30 -17.44 -16.31
N GLY A 758 19.30 -16.61 -16.09
CA GLY A 758 17.91 -16.91 -16.37
C GLY A 758 17.21 -15.77 -17.08
N VAL A 759 16.33 -16.09 -18.02
CA VAL A 759 15.42 -15.15 -18.64
C VAL A 759 14.05 -15.80 -18.73
N ASP A 760 13.03 -15.14 -18.17
CA ASP A 760 11.64 -15.58 -18.22
C ASP A 760 10.76 -14.51 -18.84
N TRP A 761 10.10 -14.83 -19.94
CA TRP A 761 8.99 -14.06 -20.50
C TRP A 761 7.69 -14.52 -19.87
N TRP A 762 6.78 -13.58 -19.60
CA TRP A 762 5.47 -13.88 -19.07
C TRP A 762 4.40 -12.97 -19.66
N SER A 763 3.16 -13.48 -19.71
CA SER A 763 1.96 -12.77 -20.15
C SER A 763 0.81 -13.13 -19.23
N ILE A 764 0.05 -12.12 -18.81
CA ILE A 764 -1.19 -12.25 -18.05
C ILE A 764 -2.24 -11.43 -18.77
N GLU A 765 -3.27 -12.07 -19.27
CA GLU A 765 -4.45 -11.46 -19.89
C GLU A 765 -5.64 -11.75 -18.99
N ARG A 766 -6.37 -10.71 -18.57
CA ARG A 766 -7.55 -10.86 -17.70
C ARG A 766 -8.77 -10.33 -18.41
N GLU A 767 -9.88 -11.05 -18.25
CA GLU A 767 -11.18 -10.71 -18.80
C GLU A 767 -12.22 -10.51 -17.68
N GLY A 768 -13.26 -9.73 -17.98
CA GLY A 768 -14.30 -9.44 -17.00
C GLY A 768 -13.78 -8.75 -15.73
N THR A 769 -12.72 -7.94 -15.85
CA THR A 769 -12.13 -7.27 -14.69
C THR A 769 -13.16 -6.38 -13.98
N ILE A 770 -13.23 -6.50 -12.67
CA ILE A 770 -14.18 -5.74 -11.84
C ILE A 770 -13.62 -4.33 -11.65
N GLN A 771 -14.32 -3.36 -12.23
CA GLN A 771 -13.92 -1.95 -12.26
C GLN A 771 -15.03 -1.06 -11.70
N VAL A 772 -14.63 0.05 -11.10
CA VAL A 772 -15.50 1.18 -10.75
C VAL A 772 -15.17 2.30 -11.73
N LEU A 773 -16.08 2.60 -12.63
CA LEU A 773 -15.90 3.65 -13.63
C LEU A 773 -16.37 4.99 -13.06
N GLY A 774 -15.54 6.02 -13.21
CA GLY A 774 -15.92 7.38 -12.82
C GLY A 774 -17.04 7.95 -13.71
N THR A 775 -17.79 8.90 -13.17
CA THR A 775 -18.90 9.58 -13.84
C THR A 775 -18.54 10.09 -15.23
N SER A 776 -17.41 10.78 -15.35
CA SER A 776 -16.94 11.32 -16.65
C SER A 776 -16.67 10.21 -17.67
N VAL A 777 -16.11 9.08 -17.24
CA VAL A 777 -15.83 7.94 -18.15
C VAL A 777 -17.12 7.34 -18.67
N ILE A 778 -18.14 7.18 -17.81
CA ILE A 778 -19.46 6.67 -18.21
C ILE A 778 -20.12 7.63 -19.22
N LEU A 779 -20.11 8.93 -18.94
CA LEU A 779 -20.70 9.92 -19.83
C LEU A 779 -19.96 10.01 -21.18
N GLN A 780 -18.64 10.01 -21.20
CA GLN A 780 -17.83 10.05 -22.43
C GLN A 780 -18.04 8.80 -23.29
N ASN A 781 -18.42 7.69 -22.67
CA ASN A 781 -18.66 6.40 -23.33
C ASN A 781 -20.14 5.96 -23.20
N TYR A 782 -21.06 6.91 -23.17
CA TYR A 782 -22.47 6.65 -22.85
C TYR A 782 -23.13 5.58 -23.73
N GLN A 783 -22.69 5.43 -24.97
CA GLN A 783 -23.19 4.41 -25.87
C GLN A 783 -22.84 2.98 -25.43
N LEU A 784 -21.74 2.82 -24.66
CA LEU A 784 -21.33 1.53 -24.09
C LEU A 784 -22.01 1.24 -22.75
N PHE A 785 -22.52 2.27 -22.08
CA PHE A 785 -23.10 2.18 -20.72
C PHE A 785 -24.49 2.84 -20.64
N PRO A 786 -25.42 2.60 -21.55
CA PRO A 786 -26.71 3.28 -21.57
C PRO A 786 -27.50 3.02 -20.28
N ASP A 787 -27.43 1.82 -19.73
CA ASP A 787 -28.16 1.40 -18.51
C ASP A 787 -27.59 2.02 -17.23
N ARG A 788 -26.45 2.68 -17.29
CA ARG A 788 -25.80 3.36 -16.17
C ARG A 788 -26.22 4.82 -16.01
N ILE A 789 -26.91 5.37 -17.01
CA ILE A 789 -27.35 6.77 -17.02
C ILE A 789 -28.85 6.80 -16.72
N LEU A 790 -29.19 7.21 -15.49
CA LEU A 790 -30.55 7.28 -15.04
C LEU A 790 -31.16 8.62 -15.45
N ARG A 791 -32.31 8.56 -16.16
CA ARG A 791 -33.02 9.73 -16.67
C ARG A 791 -34.43 9.80 -16.10
N ASN A 792 -34.93 11.01 -15.92
CA ASN A 792 -36.31 11.26 -15.56
C ASN A 792 -37.23 11.24 -16.80
N ASN A 793 -38.51 11.43 -16.58
CA ASN A 793 -39.54 11.42 -17.66
C ASN A 793 -39.36 12.57 -18.69
N THR A 794 -38.57 13.59 -18.36
CA THR A 794 -38.21 14.70 -19.26
C THR A 794 -36.85 14.48 -19.94
N ASN A 795 -36.33 13.25 -19.90
CA ASN A 795 -35.04 12.84 -20.45
C ASN A 795 -33.82 13.53 -19.83
N GLN A 796 -33.94 14.17 -18.67
CA GLN A 796 -32.81 14.77 -17.94
C GLN A 796 -32.09 13.71 -17.12
N ILE A 797 -30.75 13.79 -17.04
CA ILE A 797 -29.95 12.93 -16.19
C ILE A 797 -30.18 13.28 -14.73
N ILE A 798 -30.69 12.31 -13.96
CA ILE A 798 -30.91 12.40 -12.51
C ILE A 798 -29.93 11.57 -11.71
N GLY A 799 -29.25 10.64 -12.36
CA GLY A 799 -28.26 9.79 -11.68
C GLY A 799 -27.33 9.05 -12.65
N ILE A 800 -26.18 8.62 -12.11
CA ILE A 800 -25.20 7.80 -12.80
C ILE A 800 -24.80 6.66 -11.88
N ASP A 801 -25.01 5.41 -12.34
CA ASP A 801 -24.63 4.22 -11.60
C ASP A 801 -23.13 3.93 -11.77
N VAL A 802 -22.34 4.23 -10.75
CA VAL A 802 -20.88 4.01 -10.70
C VAL A 802 -20.50 2.74 -9.92
N ARG A 803 -21.48 1.91 -9.53
CA ARG A 803 -21.19 0.64 -8.85
C ARG A 803 -20.30 -0.27 -9.70
N PRO A 804 -19.53 -1.18 -9.09
CA PRO A 804 -18.65 -2.11 -9.81
C PRO A 804 -19.31 -2.84 -10.95
N LEU A 805 -18.55 -3.19 -11.99
CA LEU A 805 -19.01 -4.01 -13.11
C LEU A 805 -17.87 -4.87 -13.67
N ASN A 806 -18.23 -6.05 -14.20
CA ASN A 806 -17.33 -6.88 -14.99
C ASN A 806 -17.29 -6.35 -16.43
N ALA A 807 -16.39 -5.46 -16.73
CA ALA A 807 -16.42 -4.81 -18.03
C ALA A 807 -15.09 -4.92 -18.79
N GLY A 808 -13.96 -4.78 -18.10
CA GLY A 808 -12.70 -4.56 -18.75
C GLY A 808 -11.96 -5.83 -19.17
N GLN A 809 -10.96 -5.63 -20.01
CA GLN A 809 -9.87 -6.56 -20.24
C GLN A 809 -8.57 -5.86 -19.91
N THR A 810 -7.60 -6.59 -19.37
CA THR A 810 -6.24 -6.09 -19.15
C THR A 810 -5.22 -7.04 -19.77
N SER A 811 -4.15 -6.50 -20.34
CA SER A 811 -3.01 -7.27 -20.83
C SER A 811 -1.73 -6.72 -20.24
N THR A 812 -0.99 -7.59 -19.57
CA THR A 812 0.29 -7.26 -18.96
C THR A 812 1.33 -8.29 -19.38
N LYS A 813 2.46 -7.85 -19.93
CA LYS A 813 3.56 -8.72 -20.38
C LYS A 813 4.89 -8.17 -19.91
N GLY A 814 5.81 -9.05 -19.57
CA GLY A 814 7.13 -8.65 -19.11
C GLY A 814 8.20 -9.71 -19.32
N LEU A 815 9.42 -9.29 -19.00
CA LEU A 815 10.61 -10.14 -18.91
C LEU A 815 11.21 -10.01 -17.50
N GLU A 816 11.68 -11.12 -16.99
CA GLU A 816 12.46 -11.20 -15.76
C GLU A 816 13.81 -11.80 -16.08
N TYR A 817 14.88 -11.12 -15.64
CA TYR A 817 16.24 -11.59 -15.84
C TYR A 817 16.87 -11.90 -14.49
N THR A 818 17.57 -12.99 -14.39
CA THR A 818 18.34 -13.37 -13.20
C THR A 818 19.76 -13.73 -13.61
N ALA A 819 20.72 -13.27 -12.83
CA ALA A 819 22.10 -13.71 -12.97
C ALA A 819 22.69 -13.92 -11.58
N ARG A 820 23.40 -15.02 -11.39
CA ARG A 820 24.13 -15.32 -10.16
C ARG A 820 25.46 -15.94 -10.49
N GLY A 821 26.49 -15.48 -9.81
CA GLY A 821 27.84 -16.04 -9.88
C GLY A 821 28.43 -16.22 -8.48
N ASP A 822 28.99 -17.41 -8.22
CA ASP A 822 29.64 -17.75 -6.96
C ASP A 822 31.09 -18.16 -7.25
N PHE A 823 32.09 -17.44 -6.73
CA PHE A 823 33.49 -17.65 -7.04
C PHE A 823 34.32 -17.72 -5.77
N ASP A 824 35.23 -18.66 -5.71
CA ASP A 824 36.25 -18.66 -4.69
C ASP A 824 37.39 -17.73 -5.13
N LEU A 825 37.63 -16.69 -4.35
CA LEU A 825 38.58 -15.63 -4.67
C LEU A 825 39.36 -15.24 -3.42
N LEU A 826 40.67 -15.14 -3.50
CA LEU A 826 41.58 -14.69 -2.44
C LEU A 826 41.30 -15.32 -1.05
N GLY A 827 41.03 -16.62 -1.04
CA GLY A 827 40.71 -17.34 0.20
C GLY A 827 39.32 -17.13 0.78
N GLY A 828 38.49 -16.35 0.13
CA GLY A 828 37.09 -16.09 0.46
C GLY A 828 36.15 -16.51 -0.67
N ARG A 829 34.86 -16.28 -0.48
CA ARG A 829 33.82 -16.54 -1.47
C ARG A 829 33.13 -15.26 -1.89
N LEU A 830 33.22 -14.95 -3.17
CA LEU A 830 32.53 -13.83 -3.83
C LEU A 830 31.22 -14.36 -4.43
N THR A 831 30.11 -13.72 -4.10
CA THR A 831 28.81 -13.94 -4.73
C THR A 831 28.36 -12.65 -5.38
N ALA A 832 27.96 -12.70 -6.66
CA ALA A 832 27.33 -11.59 -7.37
C ALA A 832 25.94 -12.02 -7.84
N ASP A 833 24.95 -11.18 -7.66
CA ASP A 833 23.58 -11.45 -8.07
C ASP A 833 22.93 -10.22 -8.70
N VAL A 834 22.08 -10.49 -9.71
CA VAL A 834 21.27 -9.46 -10.39
C VAL A 834 19.88 -10.02 -10.64
N ASN A 835 18.87 -9.25 -10.27
CA ASN A 835 17.47 -9.56 -10.54
C ASN A 835 16.82 -8.34 -11.19
N VAL A 836 16.27 -8.52 -12.39
CA VAL A 836 15.66 -7.44 -13.18
C VAL A 836 14.23 -7.80 -13.53
N SER A 837 13.32 -6.85 -13.46
CA SER A 837 11.98 -6.93 -14.03
C SER A 837 11.81 -5.83 -15.08
N GLN A 838 11.41 -6.22 -16.28
CA GLN A 838 11.09 -5.34 -17.39
C GLN A 838 9.63 -5.51 -17.78
N LEU A 839 8.87 -4.42 -17.76
CA LEU A 839 7.50 -4.39 -18.26
C LEU A 839 7.50 -4.08 -19.77
N LEU A 840 6.90 -4.97 -20.57
CA LEU A 840 6.84 -4.84 -22.04
C LEU A 840 5.49 -4.30 -22.51
N GLU A 841 4.40 -4.70 -21.85
CA GLU A 841 3.05 -4.27 -22.16
C GLU A 841 2.26 -4.11 -20.88
N LYS A 842 1.51 -3.02 -20.76
CA LYS A 842 0.45 -2.82 -19.78
C LYS A 842 -0.60 -1.95 -20.41
N LYS A 843 -1.77 -2.50 -20.64
CA LYS A 843 -2.90 -1.80 -21.28
C LYS A 843 -4.22 -2.39 -20.83
N SER A 844 -5.28 -1.61 -20.96
CA SER A 844 -6.62 -2.01 -20.57
C SER A 844 -7.65 -1.63 -21.64
N LYS A 845 -8.80 -2.29 -21.59
CA LYS A 845 -10.01 -1.93 -22.31
C LYS A 845 -11.12 -1.63 -21.31
N LEU A 846 -12.00 -0.72 -21.66
CA LEU A 846 -13.20 -0.43 -20.85
C LEU A 846 -14.20 -1.58 -20.85
N ILE A 847 -14.40 -2.18 -22.03
CA ILE A 847 -15.21 -3.38 -22.25
C ILE A 847 -14.55 -4.25 -23.31
N ALA A 848 -14.93 -5.51 -23.40
CA ALA A 848 -14.34 -6.49 -24.32
C ALA A 848 -14.37 -6.02 -25.80
N SER A 849 -15.44 -5.35 -26.24
CA SER A 849 -15.60 -4.85 -27.60
C SER A 849 -14.88 -3.52 -27.89
N ALA A 850 -14.39 -2.81 -26.87
CA ALA A 850 -13.68 -1.56 -27.07
C ALA A 850 -12.27 -1.78 -27.61
N ALA A 851 -11.69 -0.74 -28.22
CA ALA A 851 -10.28 -0.74 -28.59
C ALA A 851 -9.39 -0.75 -27.34
N TRP A 852 -8.18 -1.27 -27.47
CA TRP A 852 -7.18 -1.17 -26.41
C TRP A 852 -6.84 0.31 -26.14
N GLY A 853 -6.82 0.66 -24.85
CA GLY A 853 -6.31 1.95 -24.40
C GLY A 853 -4.83 2.15 -24.71
N ALA A 854 -4.34 3.36 -24.45
CA ALA A 854 -2.92 3.67 -24.55
C ALA A 854 -2.10 2.85 -23.55
N SER A 855 -0.79 2.71 -23.82
CA SER A 855 0.12 2.05 -22.89
C SER A 855 0.16 2.78 -21.55
N GLU A 856 0.03 2.00 -20.46
CA GLU A 856 0.11 2.49 -19.08
C GLU A 856 1.54 2.38 -18.51
N ILE A 857 2.50 1.91 -19.31
CA ILE A 857 3.90 1.77 -18.87
C ILE A 857 4.51 3.13 -18.62
N GLY A 858 5.11 3.30 -17.43
CA GLY A 858 5.80 4.52 -17.06
C GLY A 858 4.88 5.75 -17.06
N ARG A 859 3.63 5.60 -16.64
CA ARG A 859 2.67 6.69 -16.50
C ARG A 859 2.07 6.73 -15.10
N PHE A 860 1.91 7.93 -14.58
CA PHE A 860 1.22 8.15 -13.32
C PHE A 860 -0.24 7.68 -13.43
N THR A 861 -0.70 7.01 -12.39
CA THR A 861 -2.10 6.67 -12.19
C THR A 861 -2.47 7.01 -10.75
N ARG A 862 -3.67 7.55 -10.54
CA ARG A 862 -4.09 7.98 -9.20
C ARG A 862 -4.37 6.82 -8.25
N ALA A 863 -5.00 5.77 -8.71
CA ALA A 863 -5.56 4.72 -7.86
C ALA A 863 -5.03 3.31 -8.15
N SER A 864 -4.23 3.14 -9.20
CA SER A 864 -3.69 1.85 -9.61
C SER A 864 -2.16 1.84 -9.56
N ASP A 865 -1.58 0.73 -9.95
CA ASP A 865 -0.15 0.52 -10.01
C ASP A 865 0.53 1.45 -11.04
N ILE A 866 1.60 2.14 -10.65
CA ILE A 866 2.50 2.83 -11.59
C ILE A 866 3.42 1.77 -12.21
N GLY A 867 3.11 1.37 -13.45
CA GLY A 867 3.86 0.35 -14.18
C GLY A 867 5.24 0.82 -14.60
N LEU A 868 6.24 0.78 -13.72
CA LEU A 868 7.60 1.15 -14.08
C LEU A 868 8.17 0.20 -15.14
N LYS A 869 8.84 0.76 -16.16
CA LYS A 869 9.39 -0.02 -17.27
C LYS A 869 10.50 -0.96 -16.81
N TRP A 870 11.38 -0.49 -15.91
CA TRP A 870 12.50 -1.23 -15.40
C TRP A 870 12.60 -1.12 -13.88
N LYS A 871 12.82 -2.24 -13.23
CA LYS A 871 13.20 -2.35 -11.82
C LYS A 871 14.30 -3.41 -11.70
N TYR A 872 15.37 -3.12 -10.97
CA TYR A 872 16.36 -4.13 -10.68
C TYR A 872 17.01 -3.97 -9.31
N THR A 873 17.54 -5.08 -8.82
CA THR A 873 18.46 -5.15 -7.69
C THR A 873 19.71 -5.88 -8.16
N ALA A 874 20.88 -5.29 -7.95
CA ALA A 874 22.17 -5.89 -8.20
C ALA A 874 23.00 -5.87 -6.92
N GLY A 875 23.60 -7.00 -6.55
CA GLY A 875 24.36 -7.12 -5.32
C GLY A 875 25.67 -7.88 -5.49
N VAL A 876 26.64 -7.52 -4.68
CA VAL A 876 27.90 -8.25 -4.54
C VAL A 876 28.16 -8.48 -3.07
N SER A 877 28.42 -9.71 -2.68
CA SER A 877 28.85 -10.08 -1.33
C SER A 877 30.17 -10.82 -1.35
N TYR A 878 31.02 -10.54 -0.38
CA TYR A 878 32.29 -11.23 -0.20
C TYR A 878 32.41 -11.76 1.22
N ARG A 879 32.57 -13.06 1.34
CA ARG A 879 32.75 -13.76 2.63
C ARG A 879 34.19 -14.17 2.80
N TYR A 880 34.83 -13.67 3.86
CA TYR A 880 36.19 -14.06 4.25
C TYR A 880 36.24 -14.36 5.75
N GLY A 881 36.56 -15.58 6.13
CA GLY A 881 36.59 -16.02 7.51
C GLY A 881 35.25 -15.75 8.24
N LYS A 882 35.29 -14.93 9.28
CA LYS A 882 34.12 -14.55 10.10
C LYS A 882 33.32 -13.36 9.55
N PHE A 883 33.80 -12.73 8.47
CA PHE A 883 33.19 -11.52 7.91
C PHE A 883 32.48 -11.82 6.59
N THR A 884 31.35 -11.16 6.38
CA THR A 884 30.69 -11.08 5.06
C THR A 884 30.32 -9.64 4.83
N GLY A 885 30.92 -8.99 3.83
CA GLY A 885 30.52 -7.67 3.34
C GLY A 885 29.53 -7.82 2.17
N ARG A 886 28.52 -6.98 2.07
CA ARG A 886 27.61 -6.89 0.93
C ARG A 886 27.39 -5.43 0.54
N VAL A 887 27.34 -5.17 -0.76
CA VAL A 887 26.88 -3.92 -1.34
C VAL A 887 25.82 -4.26 -2.37
N SER A 888 24.70 -3.54 -2.36
CA SER A 888 23.63 -3.70 -3.33
C SER A 888 23.14 -2.34 -3.87
N GLN A 889 22.65 -2.37 -5.10
CA GLN A 889 22.03 -1.25 -5.80
C GLN A 889 20.58 -1.60 -6.12
N LEU A 890 19.69 -0.68 -5.82
CA LEU A 890 18.27 -0.76 -6.18
C LEU A 890 17.99 0.34 -7.21
N PHE A 891 17.33 -0.04 -8.31
CA PHE A 891 16.98 0.86 -9.40
C PHE A 891 15.48 0.79 -9.70
N ARG A 892 14.89 1.96 -9.88
CA ARG A 892 13.53 2.15 -10.36
C ARG A 892 13.54 3.19 -11.48
N SER A 893 13.02 2.84 -12.65
CA SER A 893 13.00 3.75 -13.80
C SER A 893 12.07 4.93 -13.56
N GLY A 894 12.38 6.06 -14.18
CA GLY A 894 11.49 7.21 -14.22
C GLY A 894 10.16 6.91 -14.95
N TYR A 895 9.22 7.85 -14.84
CA TYR A 895 7.88 7.75 -15.40
C TYR A 895 7.34 9.14 -15.79
N MET A 896 6.23 9.17 -16.55
CA MET A 896 5.49 10.41 -16.87
C MET A 896 4.52 10.71 -15.72
N ASP A 897 4.64 11.88 -15.15
CA ASP A 897 3.88 12.34 -14.00
C ASP A 897 2.46 12.80 -14.34
N TYR A 898 1.71 13.15 -13.31
CA TYR A 898 0.45 13.85 -13.42
C TYR A 898 0.65 15.22 -14.07
N VAL A 899 -0.25 15.57 -14.98
CA VAL A 899 -0.25 16.88 -15.61
C VAL A 899 -1.38 17.73 -15.00
N PRO A 900 -1.06 18.77 -14.23
CA PRO A 900 -2.08 19.64 -13.64
C PRO A 900 -2.99 20.27 -14.71
N PRO A 901 -4.30 20.42 -14.43
CA PRO A 901 -5.24 20.97 -15.42
C PRO A 901 -4.86 22.35 -15.96
N GLY A 902 -4.35 23.24 -15.12
CA GLY A 902 -3.90 24.57 -15.54
C GLY A 902 -2.69 24.57 -16.45
N ILE A 903 -1.86 23.51 -16.38
CA ILE A 903 -0.75 23.28 -17.32
C ILE A 903 -1.27 22.63 -18.60
N ALA A 904 -2.13 21.63 -18.47
CA ALA A 904 -2.69 20.89 -19.60
C ALA A 904 -3.48 21.79 -20.56
N ASN A 905 -4.23 22.76 -20.04
CA ASN A 905 -4.98 23.75 -20.83
C ASN A 905 -4.15 24.97 -21.28
N GLY A 906 -2.88 25.06 -20.85
CA GLY A 906 -1.97 26.15 -21.19
C GLY A 906 -2.16 27.42 -20.35
N ALA A 907 -3.15 27.50 -19.46
CA ALA A 907 -3.47 28.71 -18.72
C ALA A 907 -2.32 29.19 -17.82
N PHE A 908 -1.56 28.25 -17.23
CA PHE A 908 -0.42 28.55 -16.33
C PHE A 908 0.93 28.10 -16.86
N LEU A 909 1.00 27.65 -18.11
CA LEU A 909 2.26 27.13 -18.66
C LEU A 909 3.39 28.17 -18.63
N ALA A 910 3.09 29.45 -18.84
CA ALA A 910 4.06 30.54 -18.78
C ALA A 910 4.66 30.76 -17.39
N ARG A 911 4.00 30.29 -16.33
CA ARG A 911 4.45 30.41 -14.93
C ARG A 911 5.21 29.17 -14.48
N ALA A 912 4.85 28.01 -14.98
CA ALA A 912 5.50 26.75 -14.68
C ALA A 912 6.78 26.60 -15.51
N THR A 913 7.71 27.54 -15.38
CA THR A 913 8.93 27.67 -16.22
C THR A 913 9.90 26.50 -16.08
N ALA A 914 9.84 25.78 -14.96
CA ALA A 914 10.67 24.59 -14.67
C ALA A 914 9.81 23.30 -14.67
N TYR A 915 8.60 23.36 -15.21
CA TYR A 915 7.74 22.17 -15.30
C TYR A 915 8.37 21.12 -16.21
N ASN A 916 8.46 19.91 -15.68
CA ASN A 916 8.88 18.73 -16.42
C ASN A 916 7.90 17.59 -16.12
N PRO A 917 7.20 17.06 -17.13
CA PRO A 917 6.28 15.94 -16.91
C PRO A 917 6.99 14.61 -16.62
N LYS A 918 8.31 14.55 -16.74
CA LYS A 918 9.10 13.34 -16.50
C LYS A 918 9.66 13.35 -15.08
N VAL A 919 9.31 12.34 -14.31
CA VAL A 919 9.97 12.01 -13.04
C VAL A 919 11.22 11.21 -13.34
N ASP A 920 12.33 11.56 -12.70
CA ASP A 920 13.62 10.89 -12.88
C ASP A 920 13.63 9.48 -12.26
N GLU A 921 14.64 8.72 -12.60
CA GLU A 921 14.90 7.41 -11.98
C GLU A 921 15.31 7.58 -10.51
N TYR A 922 14.96 6.55 -9.70
CA TYR A 922 15.37 6.47 -8.30
C TYR A 922 16.39 5.35 -8.11
N ILE A 923 17.60 5.72 -7.66
CA ILE A 923 18.72 4.79 -7.49
C ILE A 923 19.24 4.89 -6.07
N THR A 924 19.22 3.81 -5.32
CA THR A 924 19.79 3.75 -3.97
C THR A 924 20.81 2.63 -3.84
N TYR A 925 21.77 2.83 -2.94
CA TYR A 925 22.79 1.84 -2.62
C TYR A 925 22.72 1.48 -1.15
N ASN A 926 22.84 0.20 -0.85
CA ASN A 926 22.93 -0.30 0.51
C ASN A 926 24.28 -0.99 0.71
N ALA A 927 24.83 -0.90 1.92
CA ALA A 927 26.03 -1.62 2.32
C ALA A 927 25.82 -2.29 3.68
N SER A 928 26.32 -3.52 3.86
CA SER A 928 26.26 -4.22 5.14
C SER A 928 27.52 -5.04 5.41
N LEU A 929 27.82 -5.22 6.69
CA LEU A 929 28.89 -6.07 7.19
C LEU A 929 28.34 -7.00 8.26
N THR A 930 28.40 -8.30 7.98
CA THR A 930 28.08 -9.36 8.94
C THR A 930 29.36 -9.86 9.60
N TYR A 931 29.39 -9.88 10.92
CA TYR A 931 30.47 -10.43 11.74
C TYR A 931 29.95 -11.61 12.56
N ARG A 932 30.44 -12.81 12.28
CA ARG A 932 30.18 -14.03 13.07
C ARG A 932 31.27 -14.21 14.10
N TYR A 933 31.05 -13.68 15.32
CA TYR A 933 32.04 -13.77 16.39
C TYR A 933 32.36 -15.22 16.74
N ASN A 934 31.32 -16.03 16.97
CA ASN A 934 31.38 -17.48 17.17
C ASN A 934 30.12 -18.14 16.57
N ARG A 935 29.83 -19.38 16.99
CA ARG A 935 28.64 -20.11 16.51
C ARG A 935 27.33 -19.52 17.07
N ASP A 936 27.42 -18.77 18.18
CA ASP A 936 26.26 -18.32 18.94
C ASP A 936 25.97 -16.83 18.73
N LEU A 937 26.97 -16.01 18.37
CA LEU A 937 26.81 -14.55 18.22
C LEU A 937 27.11 -14.09 16.81
N THR A 938 26.10 -13.50 16.17
CA THR A 938 26.21 -12.81 14.88
C THR A 938 25.79 -11.36 15.03
N ILE A 939 26.59 -10.44 14.49
CA ILE A 939 26.34 -9.00 14.46
C ILE A 939 26.29 -8.57 13.00
N ILE A 940 25.26 -7.82 12.61
CA ILE A 940 25.09 -7.26 11.26
C ILE A 940 24.96 -5.74 11.42
N ALA A 941 25.88 -5.00 10.83
CA ALA A 941 25.80 -3.55 10.72
C ALA A 941 25.62 -3.17 9.26
N GLY A 942 24.80 -2.16 8.97
CA GLY A 942 24.53 -1.75 7.60
C GLY A 942 24.14 -0.28 7.47
N ILE A 943 24.17 0.21 6.25
CA ILE A 943 23.71 1.53 5.84
C ILE A 943 22.77 1.33 4.65
N LYS A 944 21.54 1.78 4.77
CA LYS A 944 20.59 1.87 3.67
C LYS A 944 20.66 3.27 3.06
N ASN A 945 20.44 3.35 1.75
CA ASN A 945 20.58 4.59 1.01
C ASN A 945 21.90 5.32 1.30
N LEU A 946 23.00 4.63 1.03
CA LEU A 946 24.38 5.02 1.39
C LEU A 946 24.72 6.47 0.99
N PHE A 947 24.19 6.97 -0.11
CA PHE A 947 24.46 8.29 -0.64
C PHE A 947 23.40 9.34 -0.27
N ASN A 948 22.44 8.99 0.57
CA ASN A 948 21.32 9.84 1.00
C ASN A 948 20.54 10.44 -0.19
N GLU A 949 20.20 9.60 -1.17
CA GLU A 949 19.44 10.03 -2.34
C GLU A 949 18.00 10.33 -1.93
N ASP A 950 17.52 11.54 -2.20
CA ASP A 950 16.15 11.95 -1.96
C ASP A 950 15.19 11.31 -2.96
N PRO A 951 13.91 11.15 -2.61
CA PRO A 951 12.86 10.83 -3.57
C PRO A 951 12.87 11.80 -4.76
N PRO A 952 12.78 11.30 -6.01
CA PRO A 952 12.70 12.19 -7.15
C PRO A 952 11.42 13.04 -7.08
N PHE A 953 11.55 14.30 -7.52
CA PHE A 953 10.40 15.19 -7.54
C PHE A 953 9.28 14.62 -8.42
N SER A 954 8.08 14.58 -7.84
CA SER A 954 6.84 14.22 -8.51
C SER A 954 5.74 15.18 -8.06
N ILE A 955 4.91 15.60 -8.97
CA ILE A 955 3.70 16.36 -8.63
C ILE A 955 2.79 15.49 -7.78
N ALA A 956 2.72 14.20 -8.04
CA ALA A 956 1.92 13.19 -7.38
C ALA A 956 0.58 13.76 -6.88
N TYR A 957 -0.48 13.48 -7.56
CA TYR A 957 -1.78 14.10 -7.32
C TYR A 957 -2.30 13.89 -5.89
N ASP A 958 -2.34 14.94 -5.08
CA ASP A 958 -3.12 14.96 -3.84
C ASP A 958 -4.61 15.11 -4.18
N THR A 959 -5.38 14.16 -3.74
CA THR A 959 -6.76 13.92 -4.14
C THR A 959 -7.77 14.95 -3.67
N ASN A 960 -7.49 15.64 -2.59
CA ASN A 960 -8.44 16.58 -2.01
C ASN A 960 -8.30 17.99 -2.55
N THR A 961 -7.10 18.36 -2.91
CA THR A 961 -6.76 19.74 -3.26
C THR A 961 -6.25 19.89 -4.67
N GLY A 962 -5.74 18.83 -5.28
CA GLY A 962 -5.00 18.89 -6.52
C GLY A 962 -3.62 19.55 -6.39
N ALA A 963 -3.17 19.81 -5.15
CA ALA A 963 -1.97 20.59 -4.89
C ALA A 963 -0.67 19.86 -5.18
N GLY A 964 -0.69 18.52 -5.22
CA GLY A 964 0.49 17.68 -5.32
C GLY A 964 1.17 17.44 -3.96
N SER A 965 2.19 16.59 -3.94
CA SER A 965 2.90 16.20 -2.72
C SER A 965 4.42 16.36 -2.79
N SER A 966 4.96 16.77 -3.93
CA SER A 966 6.39 16.90 -4.25
C SER A 966 7.18 15.60 -4.36
N TRP A 967 6.60 14.46 -4.04
CA TRP A 967 7.21 13.12 -4.15
C TRP A 967 6.13 12.03 -4.27
N GLU A 968 6.51 10.82 -4.73
CA GLU A 968 5.58 9.71 -4.92
C GLU A 968 5.90 8.57 -3.92
N PRO A 969 5.03 8.34 -2.91
CA PRO A 969 5.28 7.34 -1.87
C PRO A 969 5.27 5.88 -2.36
N ARG A 970 4.69 5.60 -3.53
CA ARG A 970 4.70 4.26 -4.12
C ARG A 970 6.04 3.89 -4.74
N ILE A 971 6.91 4.88 -5.00
CA ILE A 971 8.16 4.70 -5.73
C ILE A 971 9.37 4.79 -4.81
N ALA A 972 9.37 5.68 -3.84
CA ALA A 972 10.56 5.98 -3.03
C ALA A 972 10.33 5.78 -1.53
N ASP A 973 11.39 5.44 -0.81
CA ASP A 973 11.39 5.40 0.66
C ASP A 973 11.69 6.83 1.19
N PRO A 974 10.79 7.44 1.97
CA PRO A 974 10.96 8.80 2.46
C PRO A 974 11.96 8.92 3.60
N ARG A 975 12.51 7.82 4.11
CA ARG A 975 13.35 7.85 5.32
C ARG A 975 14.74 8.40 5.08
N GLY A 976 15.22 8.44 3.81
CA GLY A 976 16.59 8.84 3.49
C GLY A 976 17.63 7.81 3.95
N ARG A 977 18.84 8.24 4.25
CA ARG A 977 19.90 7.37 4.77
C ARG A 977 19.56 6.86 6.17
N SER A 978 19.76 5.55 6.39
CA SER A 978 19.57 4.97 7.71
C SER A 978 20.65 3.95 8.06
N PHE A 979 20.96 3.86 9.35
CA PHE A 979 21.98 2.97 9.92
C PHE A 979 21.27 1.80 10.58
N THR A 980 21.61 0.58 10.16
CA THR A 980 21.05 -0.64 10.72
C THR A 980 22.05 -1.37 11.59
N LEU A 981 21.59 -1.88 12.72
CA LEU A 981 22.33 -2.78 13.57
C LEU A 981 21.43 -3.93 14.00
N ALA A 982 21.86 -5.16 13.77
CA ALA A 982 21.17 -6.36 14.24
C ALA A 982 22.15 -7.25 15.03
N VAL A 983 21.71 -7.78 16.13
CA VAL A 983 22.44 -8.72 16.96
C VAL A 983 21.58 -9.97 17.14
N GLU A 984 22.11 -11.11 16.71
CA GLU A 984 21.49 -12.42 16.93
C GLU A 984 22.37 -13.23 17.88
N TYR A 985 21.78 -13.70 18.98
CA TYR A 985 22.46 -14.49 19.98
C TYR A 985 21.73 -15.83 20.21
N LYS A 986 22.42 -16.92 19.95
CA LYS A 986 21.95 -18.27 20.30
C LYS A 986 22.36 -18.54 21.74
N ILE A 987 21.38 -18.74 22.62
CA ILE A 987 21.60 -18.89 24.06
C ILE A 987 22.02 -20.33 24.39
N PHE A 988 21.43 -21.33 23.70
CA PHE A 988 21.79 -22.75 23.74
C PHE A 988 21.35 -23.52 22.50
#